data_f4f6a25626eaa7ed7bbf338ccd2b54e9
#
_entry.id   f4f6a25626eaa7ed7bbf338ccd2b54e9
#
_cell.length_a   1.000
_cell.length_b   1.000
_cell.length_c   1.000
_cell.angle_alpha   90.00
_cell.angle_beta   90.00
_cell.angle_gamma   90.00
#
_symmetry.space_group_name_H-M   'P 1'
#
loop_
_entity.id
_entity.type
_entity.pdbx_description
1 polymer ?
#
loop_
_entity_poly.entity_id
_entity_poly.type
_entity_poly.pdbx_seq_one_letter_code
_entity_poly.pdbx_strand_id
1 'polypeptide(L)'
;MPHPAHPEISAVISARSAPRKAFDGPSRLHRALVAALMLGVAWPVLPAAAETGPGTSAPAPAATQTVAEGTDIDQAATLIADRVEVTGPDTLTAEGNVEIHFRQNVLSATRVVYDKTTDKVQIEGPMRLVQPGQTGSVMVADSAELSSDLQNGILIGARMVMARELQLAANRVERRDGQTTTMTDVVASSCQVCASDPTPLWEIRARRITHTMDDHQLRFEDAQFRFMGVPLLWTPALRLPDPTVKRYQGLLRPEFRTTTSLGPGLKLPYFIPVGNSADVTLTPYLSSDYTRTMGMRYRQAFEAGTLSVEGALSRDSIDPGTNRGYIFANGAFALENGYNLGVQLRMVTDPSYLVDYDITDEDRLWSGVWIERVRPDQLTWMRAGNTHSIRDGESNATQPMGSADFVWERVIRPATIGGESTITWETHAHRRSSDLDYDTLADEDTVSDGRDTLRSSLSADWRRNWVLPQGIVASGLANLSLDTMLVRQDEVYSGSTVRGQPTLGVELRWPWANTSGDATNVIEPVAQLLWSPDYLKPIVDEDSLLTEFDEGNLFSFSRFPGGDMREQGTRANLGVTWTRIDAAGWSVGTTVGRVIRVDDLNQFPEDSGLDGTYSDWLLGTTFTAANGLTIANRALFDDNFDFAREELRVGYLQGRYSVAAGYIWMQANAAEGRPLDTSQLALETKWAWNDDWSSKIITRYDLTAQRAAKAGLGLEYANECMTVDLSLSRRYTSSTNVTPETSFGFAVQLAGFGAKTTTGNTTRVCRG
;
A
#
# COMPACT_ATOMS: atom_id res chain seq x y z
N MET A 1 23.53 -19.09 2.88
CA MET A 1 22.33 -19.82 2.43
C MET A 1 21.33 -18.80 1.95
N PRO A 2 20.95 -18.75 0.70
CA PRO A 2 19.95 -17.80 0.25
C PRO A 2 18.58 -18.24 0.74
N HIS A 3 17.99 -17.51 1.68
CA HIS A 3 16.57 -17.62 1.91
C HIS A 3 15.85 -16.93 0.73
N PRO A 4 14.89 -17.60 0.10
CA PRO A 4 14.05 -16.94 -0.88
C PRO A 4 13.30 -15.78 -0.21
N ALA A 5 13.34 -14.62 -0.83
CA ALA A 5 12.54 -13.49 -0.42
C ALA A 5 11.06 -13.89 -0.49
N HIS A 6 10.45 -14.16 0.64
CA HIS A 6 9.00 -14.32 0.71
C HIS A 6 8.36 -12.97 0.40
N PRO A 7 7.41 -12.90 -0.53
CA PRO A 7 6.61 -11.71 -0.68
C PRO A 7 5.91 -11.44 0.65
N GLU A 8 5.97 -10.21 1.10
CA GLU A 8 5.17 -9.76 2.23
C GLU A 8 3.73 -10.19 2.01
N ILE A 9 3.16 -10.90 3.00
CA ILE A 9 1.73 -11.13 3.06
C ILE A 9 1.08 -9.80 3.49
N SER A 10 1.17 -8.81 2.63
CA SER A 10 0.31 -7.64 2.66
C SER A 10 -0.91 -7.99 1.82
N ALA A 11 -1.78 -8.80 2.40
CA ALA A 11 -3.11 -9.02 1.85
C ALA A 11 -3.91 -7.73 2.00
N VAL A 12 -3.80 -6.85 1.01
CA VAL A 12 -4.84 -5.84 0.77
C VAL A 12 -6.02 -6.59 0.17
N ILE A 13 -6.84 -7.18 1.01
CA ILE A 13 -8.15 -7.70 0.61
C ILE A 13 -9.10 -6.52 0.60
N SER A 14 -9.18 -5.84 -0.54
CA SER A 14 -10.32 -4.99 -0.89
C SER A 14 -11.35 -5.87 -1.58
N ALA A 15 -12.25 -6.46 -0.80
CA ALA A 15 -13.41 -7.16 -1.33
C ALA A 15 -14.46 -6.14 -1.78
N ARG A 16 -14.54 -5.86 -3.08
CA ARG A 16 -15.78 -5.44 -3.73
C ARG A 16 -16.11 -6.45 -4.82
N SER A 17 -17.13 -7.21 -4.55
CA SER A 17 -17.75 -8.17 -5.45
C SER A 17 -18.38 -7.46 -6.65
N ALA A 18 -17.84 -7.70 -7.85
CA ALA A 18 -18.58 -7.60 -9.10
C ALA A 18 -18.37 -8.91 -9.87
N PRO A 19 -19.38 -9.43 -10.60
CA PRO A 19 -19.29 -10.74 -11.21
C PRO A 19 -18.25 -10.71 -12.34
N ARG A 20 -17.16 -11.43 -12.17
CA ARG A 20 -16.18 -11.67 -13.22
C ARG A 20 -16.67 -12.81 -14.10
N LYS A 21 -16.81 -12.51 -15.37
CA LYS A 21 -16.89 -13.55 -16.41
C LYS A 21 -15.57 -14.35 -16.38
N ALA A 22 -15.72 -15.65 -16.32
CA ALA A 22 -14.60 -16.57 -16.39
C ALA A 22 -13.80 -16.34 -17.69
N PHE A 23 -12.51 -16.04 -17.53
CA PHE A 23 -11.52 -16.16 -18.58
C PHE A 23 -10.56 -17.26 -18.15
N ASP A 24 -10.70 -18.41 -18.78
CA ASP A 24 -9.75 -19.51 -18.67
C ASP A 24 -8.47 -19.18 -19.42
N GLY A 25 -7.39 -19.11 -18.70
CA GLY A 25 -6.02 -19.07 -19.19
C GLY A 25 -5.07 -18.90 -18.03
N PRO A 26 -3.98 -19.67 -17.93
CA PRO A 26 -3.01 -19.49 -16.85
C PRO A 26 -2.48 -18.06 -16.89
N SER A 27 -2.69 -17.34 -15.81
CA SER A 27 -2.24 -15.98 -15.65
C SER A 27 -0.70 -15.91 -15.70
N ARG A 28 -0.16 -15.54 -16.86
CA ARG A 28 1.25 -15.20 -17.05
C ARG A 28 1.62 -13.84 -16.43
N LEU A 29 0.90 -13.42 -15.41
CA LEU A 29 1.06 -12.11 -14.77
C LEU A 29 2.30 -12.00 -13.87
N HIS A 30 3.13 -13.04 -13.77
CA HIS A 30 4.33 -13.03 -12.93
C HIS A 30 5.65 -12.98 -13.68
N ARG A 31 5.62 -12.76 -14.99
CA ARG A 31 6.85 -12.63 -15.76
C ARG A 31 6.84 -11.33 -16.53
N ALA A 32 7.13 -10.29 -15.87
CA ALA A 32 7.48 -9.08 -16.55
C ALA A 32 8.47 -8.34 -15.73
N LEU A 33 9.55 -8.00 -16.30
CA LEU A 33 10.36 -6.87 -16.03
C LEU A 33 11.63 -6.92 -16.77
N VAL A 34 11.98 -5.87 -17.46
CA VAL A 34 13.21 -5.19 -17.58
C VAL A 34 13.75 -4.91 -18.90
N ALA A 35 14.19 -3.95 -19.24
CA ALA A 35 15.40 -3.42 -19.65
C ALA A 35 15.39 -2.27 -20.40
N ALA A 36 16.08 -1.49 -20.09
CA ALA A 36 16.45 -0.44 -20.97
C ALA A 36 17.86 -0.47 -21.25
N LEU A 37 18.33 -0.04 -22.21
CA LEU A 37 19.21 1.05 -22.27
C LEU A 37 20.23 1.07 -23.28
N MET A 38 20.57 2.22 -23.41
CA MET A 38 21.70 2.96 -23.86
C MET A 38 21.90 2.91 -25.36
N LEU A 39 21.41 3.96 -25.99
CA LEU A 39 22.22 4.69 -26.97
C LEU A 39 21.72 6.14 -26.99
N GLY A 40 22.50 7.00 -26.42
CA GLY A 40 22.33 8.44 -26.56
C GLY A 40 22.60 8.86 -28.00
N VAL A 41 21.58 9.43 -28.63
CA VAL A 41 21.74 10.26 -29.82
C VAL A 41 20.98 11.55 -29.56
N ALA A 42 21.76 12.62 -29.39
CA ALA A 42 21.25 13.98 -29.38
C ALA A 42 20.79 14.37 -30.79
N TRP A 43 19.55 14.81 -30.92
CA TRP A 43 19.08 15.54 -32.09
C TRP A 43 18.44 16.88 -31.68
N PRO A 44 18.66 17.91 -32.47
CA PRO A 44 18.34 19.29 -32.08
C PRO A 44 16.84 19.58 -32.30
N VAL A 45 16.30 20.36 -31.36
CA VAL A 45 14.97 20.94 -31.43
C VAL A 45 14.95 22.05 -32.50
N LEU A 46 14.05 21.94 -33.47
CA LEU A 46 13.62 23.04 -34.32
C LEU A 46 12.20 23.47 -33.91
N PRO A 47 11.91 24.77 -33.83
CA PRO A 47 10.59 25.26 -33.44
C PRO A 47 9.61 25.17 -34.63
N ALA A 48 8.42 24.60 -34.37
CA ALA A 48 7.34 24.61 -35.32
C ALA A 48 6.50 25.89 -35.16
N ALA A 49 6.26 26.55 -36.27
CA ALA A 49 5.46 27.75 -36.39
C ALA A 49 3.96 27.48 -36.21
N ALA A 50 3.27 28.46 -35.63
CA ALA A 50 1.83 28.44 -35.48
C ALA A 50 1.13 28.70 -36.84
N GLU A 51 0.25 27.80 -37.26
CA GLU A 51 -0.70 28.07 -38.34
C GLU A 51 -2.07 28.46 -37.76
N THR A 52 -2.54 29.62 -38.21
CA THR A 52 -3.87 30.17 -37.96
C THR A 52 -4.87 29.58 -38.98
N GLY A 53 -5.91 28.92 -38.54
CA GLY A 53 -7.04 28.48 -39.37
C GLY A 53 -8.36 29.16 -38.96
N PRO A 54 -9.35 29.29 -39.87
CA PRO A 54 -10.33 30.38 -39.83
C PRO A 54 -11.59 30.10 -39.02
N GLY A 55 -12.18 31.22 -38.54
CA GLY A 55 -13.30 31.23 -37.63
C GLY A 55 -14.63 30.73 -38.18
N THR A 56 -15.41 30.25 -37.26
CA THR A 56 -16.86 30.05 -37.41
C THR A 56 -17.62 31.00 -36.49
N SER A 57 -18.57 31.70 -37.09
CA SER A 57 -19.41 32.74 -36.56
C SER A 57 -20.25 32.31 -35.36
N ALA A 58 -20.23 33.13 -34.29
CA ALA A 58 -21.15 33.09 -33.18
C ALA A 58 -22.48 33.78 -33.53
N PRO A 59 -23.62 33.33 -33.00
CA PRO A 59 -24.90 34.06 -33.12
C PRO A 59 -24.97 35.26 -32.16
N ALA A 60 -25.65 36.28 -32.61
CA ALA A 60 -25.83 37.59 -31.98
C ALA A 60 -26.45 37.52 -30.57
N PRO A 61 -26.09 38.45 -29.66
CA PRO A 61 -26.68 38.51 -28.33
C PRO A 61 -28.08 39.14 -28.36
N ALA A 62 -28.99 38.51 -27.61
CA ALA A 62 -30.32 39.04 -27.34
C ALA A 62 -30.22 40.29 -26.43
N ALA A 63 -31.09 41.22 -26.66
CA ALA A 63 -31.15 42.54 -26.04
C ALA A 63 -31.11 42.48 -24.51
N THR A 64 -30.15 43.17 -23.93
CA THR A 64 -30.08 43.48 -22.50
C THR A 64 -31.17 44.48 -22.15
N GLN A 65 -32.18 44.05 -21.41
CA GLN A 65 -33.04 44.98 -20.67
C GLN A 65 -32.25 45.49 -19.46
N THR A 66 -32.02 46.79 -19.43
CA THR A 66 -31.55 47.52 -18.24
C THR A 66 -32.60 47.40 -17.15
N VAL A 67 -32.34 46.53 -16.19
CA VAL A 67 -33.03 46.53 -14.89
C VAL A 67 -32.37 47.63 -14.07
N ALA A 68 -33.20 48.54 -13.55
CA ALA A 68 -32.81 49.60 -12.66
C ALA A 68 -31.96 49.08 -11.49
N GLU A 69 -30.94 49.85 -11.07
CA GLU A 69 -30.17 49.62 -9.85
C GLU A 69 -31.11 49.39 -8.68
N GLY A 70 -31.29 48.10 -8.33
CA GLY A 70 -31.97 47.66 -7.13
C GLY A 70 -31.02 47.79 -5.95
N THR A 71 -31.43 48.48 -4.94
CA THR A 71 -30.89 48.53 -3.59
C THR A 71 -30.29 47.18 -3.19
N ASP A 72 -29.09 47.23 -2.67
CA ASP A 72 -28.23 46.14 -2.20
C ASP A 72 -29.00 45.21 -1.21
N ILE A 73 -29.63 44.17 -1.73
CA ILE A 73 -30.44 43.20 -0.97
C ILE A 73 -29.54 42.36 -0.04
N ASP A 74 -28.22 42.40 -0.26
CA ASP A 74 -27.23 41.63 0.50
C ASP A 74 -26.95 42.21 1.90
N GLN A 75 -27.54 43.36 2.25
CA GLN A 75 -27.38 44.00 3.57
C GLN A 75 -28.62 43.96 4.47
N ALA A 76 -29.75 43.38 4.02
CA ALA A 76 -30.96 43.30 4.82
C ALA A 76 -30.96 42.07 5.74
N ALA A 77 -31.07 42.27 7.05
CA ALA A 77 -31.33 41.19 8.00
C ALA A 77 -32.80 40.79 7.97
N THR A 78 -33.10 39.49 7.93
CA THR A 78 -34.47 38.97 8.10
C THR A 78 -34.65 38.51 9.53
N LEU A 79 -35.67 39.06 10.21
CA LEU A 79 -36.05 38.69 11.58
C LEU A 79 -37.37 37.94 11.58
N ILE A 80 -37.39 36.79 12.26
CA ILE A 80 -38.57 35.96 12.53
C ILE A 80 -38.69 35.83 14.06
N ALA A 81 -39.87 36.02 14.63
CA ALA A 81 -40.12 35.85 16.06
C ALA A 81 -41.62 35.65 16.30
N ASP A 82 -41.98 35.08 17.48
CA ASP A 82 -43.39 34.94 17.88
C ASP A 82 -44.03 36.32 18.17
N ARG A 83 -43.24 37.25 18.71
CA ARG A 83 -43.65 38.60 19.02
C ARG A 83 -42.56 39.61 18.68
N VAL A 84 -42.88 40.67 18.01
CA VAL A 84 -41.98 41.81 17.73
C VAL A 84 -42.67 43.09 18.22
N GLU A 85 -41.97 43.86 19.05
CA GLU A 85 -42.42 45.13 19.65
C GLU A 85 -41.42 46.23 19.33
N VAL A 86 -41.87 47.37 18.86
CA VAL A 86 -41.06 48.56 18.64
C VAL A 86 -41.35 49.55 19.74
N THR A 87 -40.38 49.76 20.63
CA THR A 87 -40.49 50.64 21.78
C THR A 87 -39.76 51.94 21.51
N GLY A 88 -40.51 53.00 21.16
CA GLY A 88 -39.94 54.28 20.73
C GLY A 88 -39.36 54.21 19.30
N PRO A 89 -38.60 55.23 18.85
CA PRO A 89 -38.10 55.33 17.48
C PRO A 89 -36.87 54.45 17.22
N ASP A 90 -36.17 53.96 18.25
CA ASP A 90 -34.85 53.42 18.11
C ASP A 90 -34.63 52.01 18.73
N THR A 91 -35.67 51.46 19.41
CA THR A 91 -35.53 50.14 20.05
C THR A 91 -36.54 49.13 19.50
N LEU A 92 -36.05 47.99 19.05
CA LEU A 92 -36.84 46.85 18.58
C LEU A 92 -36.59 45.65 19.52
N THR A 93 -37.65 45.07 20.05
CA THR A 93 -37.60 43.86 20.88
C THR A 93 -38.32 42.71 20.16
N ALA A 94 -37.67 41.60 20.04
CA ALA A 94 -38.21 40.36 19.52
C ALA A 94 -38.18 39.25 20.60
N GLU A 95 -39.28 38.53 20.79
CA GLU A 95 -39.43 37.50 21.81
C GLU A 95 -40.07 36.23 21.24
N GLY A 96 -39.64 35.08 21.76
CA GLY A 96 -40.13 33.76 21.40
C GLY A 96 -39.62 33.30 20.02
N ASN A 97 -38.91 32.19 19.99
CA ASN A 97 -38.35 31.57 18.80
C ASN A 97 -37.70 32.53 17.81
N VAL A 98 -36.93 33.49 18.34
CA VAL A 98 -36.29 34.52 17.52
C VAL A 98 -35.24 33.92 16.60
N GLU A 99 -35.35 34.22 15.30
CA GLU A 99 -34.39 33.80 14.29
C GLU A 99 -33.99 34.99 13.41
N ILE A 100 -32.70 35.28 13.34
CA ILE A 100 -32.15 36.39 12.53
C ILE A 100 -31.25 35.79 11.46
N HIS A 101 -31.58 36.03 10.21
CA HIS A 101 -30.75 35.68 9.05
C HIS A 101 -30.04 36.96 8.56
N PHE A 102 -28.72 36.90 8.60
CA PHE A 102 -27.89 38.00 8.06
C PHE A 102 -26.75 37.41 7.24
N ARG A 103 -26.76 37.69 5.94
CA ARG A 103 -25.86 37.03 4.97
C ARG A 103 -25.98 35.51 5.09
N GLN A 104 -24.88 34.83 5.38
CA GLN A 104 -24.84 33.36 5.59
C GLN A 104 -24.99 32.96 7.07
N ASN A 105 -25.09 33.92 7.99
CA ASN A 105 -25.19 33.65 9.42
C ASN A 105 -26.64 33.49 9.83
N VAL A 106 -26.90 32.53 10.71
CA VAL A 106 -28.22 32.32 11.33
C VAL A 106 -28.06 32.39 12.84
N LEU A 107 -28.72 33.37 13.45
CA LEU A 107 -28.78 33.52 14.90
C LEU A 107 -30.16 33.11 15.37
N SER A 108 -30.22 32.17 16.32
CA SER A 108 -31.45 31.78 17.03
C SER A 108 -31.33 32.16 18.50
N ALA A 109 -32.38 32.72 19.11
CA ALA A 109 -32.40 33.16 20.51
C ALA A 109 -33.81 33.17 21.10
N THR A 110 -33.90 33.31 22.43
CA THR A 110 -35.21 33.43 23.12
C THR A 110 -35.75 34.85 23.07
N ARG A 111 -34.84 35.82 23.27
CA ARG A 111 -35.17 37.27 23.26
C ARG A 111 -34.03 38.08 22.70
N VAL A 112 -34.34 39.03 21.85
CA VAL A 112 -33.38 39.94 21.21
C VAL A 112 -33.89 41.38 21.32
N VAL A 113 -33.01 42.28 21.76
CA VAL A 113 -33.27 43.74 21.81
C VAL A 113 -32.25 44.41 20.91
N TYR A 114 -32.70 45.09 19.89
CA TYR A 114 -31.87 45.91 19.00
C TYR A 114 -32.04 47.39 19.33
N ASP A 115 -30.94 48.06 19.63
CA ASP A 115 -30.86 49.49 19.83
C ASP A 115 -30.14 50.13 18.62
N LYS A 116 -30.92 50.88 17.85
CA LYS A 116 -30.46 51.55 16.64
C LYS A 116 -29.48 52.68 16.93
N THR A 117 -29.57 53.32 18.14
CA THR A 117 -28.71 54.43 18.50
C THR A 117 -27.28 54.01 18.73
N THR A 118 -27.11 52.82 19.32
CA THR A 118 -25.82 52.22 19.65
C THR A 118 -25.37 51.18 18.64
N ASP A 119 -26.24 50.82 17.69
CA ASP A 119 -26.07 49.72 16.72
C ASP A 119 -25.73 48.38 17.38
N LYS A 120 -26.38 48.10 18.55
CA LYS A 120 -26.16 46.92 19.33
C LYS A 120 -27.36 45.99 19.37
N VAL A 121 -27.09 44.69 19.31
CA VAL A 121 -28.06 43.62 19.50
C VAL A 121 -27.74 42.95 20.83
N GLN A 122 -28.62 43.14 21.83
CA GLN A 122 -28.54 42.43 23.10
C GLN A 122 -29.39 41.17 23.01
N ILE A 123 -28.80 40.04 23.40
CA ILE A 123 -29.38 38.70 23.31
C ILE A 123 -29.46 38.12 24.73
N GLU A 124 -30.66 37.78 25.16
CA GLU A 124 -30.94 37.16 26.43
C GLU A 124 -31.44 35.73 26.22
N GLY A 125 -31.00 34.86 27.12
CA GLY A 125 -31.34 33.42 27.04
C GLY A 125 -30.41 32.63 26.11
N PRO A 126 -30.53 31.32 26.03
CA PRO A 126 -29.63 30.51 25.21
C PRO A 126 -29.73 30.95 23.74
N MET A 127 -28.57 31.37 23.19
CA MET A 127 -28.44 31.72 21.81
C MET A 127 -27.64 30.69 21.03
N ARG A 128 -27.93 30.59 19.74
CA ARG A 128 -27.18 29.76 18.80
C ARG A 128 -26.88 30.56 17.54
N LEU A 129 -25.59 30.73 17.26
CA LEU A 129 -25.12 31.36 16.03
C LEU A 129 -24.46 30.31 15.13
N VAL A 130 -25.00 30.13 13.95
CA VAL A 130 -24.48 29.21 12.92
C VAL A 130 -23.81 30.00 11.82
N GLN A 131 -22.57 29.67 11.50
CA GLN A 131 -21.79 30.24 10.42
C GLN A 131 -21.43 29.12 9.43
N PRO A 132 -22.20 28.92 8.34
CA PRO A 132 -22.00 27.85 7.40
C PRO A 132 -20.78 28.03 6.47
N GLY A 133 -20.09 29.16 6.53
CA GLY A 133 -18.91 29.47 5.74
C GLY A 133 -17.75 28.53 5.94
N GLN A 134 -16.52 28.96 5.62
CA GLN A 134 -15.31 28.11 5.58
C GLN A 134 -15.01 27.27 6.84
N THR A 135 -15.48 27.70 8.01
CA THR A 135 -15.21 26.97 9.27
C THR A 135 -16.34 26.02 9.69
N GLY A 136 -17.54 26.14 9.14
CA GLY A 136 -18.71 25.36 9.60
C GLY A 136 -18.92 25.47 11.11
N SER A 137 -18.66 26.62 11.73
CA SER A 137 -18.68 26.80 13.17
C SER A 137 -20.09 27.03 13.70
N VAL A 138 -20.36 26.40 14.85
CA VAL A 138 -21.59 26.65 15.63
C VAL A 138 -21.16 27.19 16.99
N MET A 139 -21.73 28.34 17.35
CA MET A 139 -21.48 28.99 18.64
C MET A 139 -22.78 29.05 19.45
N VAL A 140 -22.74 28.63 20.69
CA VAL A 140 -23.85 28.71 21.65
C VAL A 140 -23.38 29.52 22.84
N ALA A 141 -24.21 30.40 23.37
CA ALA A 141 -23.89 31.21 24.55
C ALA A 141 -25.13 31.44 25.42
N ASP A 142 -24.88 31.75 26.70
CA ASP A 142 -25.95 32.05 27.65
C ASP A 142 -26.54 33.48 27.40
N SER A 143 -25.68 34.40 27.00
CA SER A 143 -26.07 35.76 26.60
C SER A 143 -25.03 36.38 25.67
N ALA A 144 -25.41 37.40 24.90
CA ALA A 144 -24.48 38.15 24.08
C ALA A 144 -24.90 39.60 23.86
N GLU A 145 -23.90 40.44 23.60
CA GLU A 145 -24.05 41.79 23.06
C GLU A 145 -23.21 41.88 21.80
N LEU A 146 -23.85 41.97 20.64
CA LEU A 146 -23.22 41.97 19.33
C LEU A 146 -23.54 43.24 18.57
N SER A 147 -22.74 43.62 17.57
CA SER A 147 -23.11 44.59 16.54
C SER A 147 -24.21 44.03 15.65
N SER A 148 -24.97 44.94 14.97
CA SER A 148 -26.04 44.52 14.06
C SER A 148 -25.59 43.59 12.93
N ASP A 149 -24.32 43.67 12.51
CA ASP A 149 -23.68 42.83 11.52
C ASP A 149 -23.18 41.47 12.07
N LEU A 150 -23.36 41.23 13.38
CA LEU A 150 -22.93 40.05 14.12
C LEU A 150 -21.41 39.79 14.07
N GLN A 151 -20.61 40.79 13.68
CA GLN A 151 -19.15 40.63 13.51
C GLN A 151 -18.37 41.03 14.76
N ASN A 152 -18.88 41.95 15.55
CA ASN A 152 -18.24 42.45 16.76
C ASN A 152 -19.11 42.19 17.97
N GLY A 153 -18.48 41.98 19.13
CA GLY A 153 -19.18 41.90 20.41
C GLY A 153 -18.66 40.86 21.38
N ILE A 154 -19.45 40.64 22.42
CA ILE A 154 -19.09 39.80 23.58
C ILE A 154 -20.18 38.77 23.80
N LEU A 155 -19.74 37.50 24.07
CA LEU A 155 -20.60 36.39 24.44
C LEU A 155 -20.13 35.84 25.81
N ILE A 156 -21.09 35.48 26.63
CA ILE A 156 -20.84 34.94 27.99
C ILE A 156 -21.29 33.48 28.07
N GLY A 157 -20.50 32.62 28.73
CA GLY A 157 -20.81 31.21 28.86
C GLY A 157 -20.80 30.48 27.50
N ALA A 158 -19.89 30.89 26.62
CA ALA A 158 -19.94 30.44 25.23
C ALA A 158 -19.28 29.08 24.99
N ARG A 159 -19.91 28.32 24.11
CA ARG A 159 -19.37 27.10 23.55
C ARG A 159 -19.31 27.19 22.03
N MET A 160 -18.16 26.87 21.46
CA MET A 160 -17.95 26.87 20.01
C MET A 160 -17.60 25.44 19.58
N VAL A 161 -18.23 24.97 18.50
CA VAL A 161 -17.88 23.70 17.84
C VAL A 161 -17.38 24.04 16.43
N MET A 162 -16.14 23.66 16.13
CA MET A 162 -15.47 23.90 14.87
C MET A 162 -15.42 22.61 14.04
N ALA A 163 -15.88 22.69 12.79
CA ALA A 163 -15.87 21.57 11.83
C ALA A 163 -16.47 20.25 12.36
N ARG A 164 -17.30 20.31 13.41
CA ARG A 164 -17.85 19.16 14.16
C ARG A 164 -16.78 18.27 14.84
N GLU A 165 -15.55 18.74 14.94
CA GLU A 165 -14.43 17.95 15.46
C GLU A 165 -13.85 18.53 16.75
N LEU A 166 -13.67 19.86 16.86
CA LEU A 166 -13.09 20.51 18.00
C LEU A 166 -14.16 21.34 18.74
N GLN A 167 -14.27 21.12 20.05
CA GLN A 167 -15.13 21.85 20.96
C GLN A 167 -14.31 22.78 21.84
N LEU A 168 -14.75 24.04 21.95
CA LEU A 168 -14.16 25.07 22.78
C LEU A 168 -15.25 25.58 23.72
N ALA A 169 -14.99 25.58 25.03
CA ALA A 169 -15.88 26.19 26.01
C ALA A 169 -15.12 27.30 26.73
N ALA A 170 -15.72 28.50 26.82
CA ALA A 170 -15.08 29.70 27.38
C ALA A 170 -16.06 30.48 28.28
N ASN A 171 -15.53 31.05 29.36
CA ASN A 171 -16.32 31.96 30.19
C ASN A 171 -16.72 33.22 29.42
N ARG A 172 -15.83 33.72 28.59
CA ARG A 172 -16.03 34.91 27.78
C ARG A 172 -15.44 34.79 26.40
N VAL A 173 -16.16 35.16 25.40
CA VAL A 173 -15.73 35.26 23.98
C VAL A 173 -15.90 36.68 23.50
N GLU A 174 -14.85 37.24 22.92
CA GLU A 174 -14.85 38.56 22.28
C GLU A 174 -14.54 38.37 20.79
N ARG A 175 -15.42 38.92 19.94
CA ARG A 175 -15.26 38.93 18.49
C ARG A 175 -14.90 40.33 18.01
N ARG A 176 -13.99 40.39 17.01
CA ARG A 176 -13.58 41.63 16.35
C ARG A 176 -13.53 41.39 14.84
N ASP A 177 -14.27 42.28 14.13
CA ASP A 177 -14.32 42.34 12.66
C ASP A 177 -14.66 41.02 11.97
N GLY A 178 -15.36 40.13 12.69
CA GLY A 178 -15.64 38.78 12.19
C GLY A 178 -14.42 37.87 11.98
N GLN A 179 -13.21 38.40 12.07
CA GLN A 179 -11.95 37.72 11.73
C GLN A 179 -11.21 37.15 12.96
N THR A 180 -11.25 37.85 14.05
CA THR A 180 -10.55 37.43 15.28
C THR A 180 -11.55 37.13 16.37
N THR A 181 -11.42 35.95 16.97
CA THR A 181 -12.20 35.53 18.13
C THR A 181 -11.25 35.23 19.28
N THR A 182 -11.34 36.00 20.36
CA THR A 182 -10.56 35.85 21.59
C THR A 182 -11.44 35.22 22.66
N MET A 183 -11.01 34.15 23.25
CA MET A 183 -11.69 33.38 24.28
C MET A 183 -10.87 33.43 25.57
N THR A 184 -11.52 33.60 26.71
CA THR A 184 -10.88 33.70 28.03
C THR A 184 -11.38 32.55 28.92
N ASP A 185 -10.48 31.95 29.72
CA ASP A 185 -10.71 30.78 30.58
C ASP A 185 -11.34 29.64 29.79
N VAL A 186 -10.54 29.07 28.90
CA VAL A 186 -11.01 28.17 27.83
C VAL A 186 -10.60 26.73 28.09
N VAL A 187 -11.52 25.83 27.76
CA VAL A 187 -11.27 24.40 27.65
C VAL A 187 -11.49 23.98 26.20
N ALA A 188 -10.51 23.35 25.61
CA ALA A 188 -10.56 22.79 24.27
C ALA A 188 -10.45 21.27 24.29
N SER A 189 -11.32 20.54 23.59
CA SER A 189 -11.27 19.10 23.42
C SER A 189 -12.00 18.67 22.16
N SER A 190 -11.59 17.56 21.56
CA SER A 190 -12.39 16.89 20.51
C SER A 190 -13.23 15.74 21.07
N CYS A 191 -13.00 15.36 22.33
CA CYS A 191 -13.76 14.30 22.98
C CYS A 191 -15.20 14.73 23.25
N GLN A 192 -16.15 13.88 22.91
CA GLN A 192 -17.53 14.09 23.29
C GLN A 192 -17.69 13.86 24.79
N VAL A 193 -18.40 14.78 25.45
CA VAL A 193 -18.75 14.69 26.88
C VAL A 193 -20.23 14.37 27.04
N CYS A 194 -20.54 13.56 28.03
CA CYS A 194 -21.92 13.20 28.38
C CYS A 194 -22.31 13.87 29.72
N ALA A 195 -23.60 14.08 29.95
CA ALA A 195 -24.07 14.64 31.22
C ALA A 195 -23.68 13.78 32.43
N SER A 196 -23.57 12.46 32.23
CA SER A 196 -23.15 11.49 33.25
C SER A 196 -21.63 11.48 33.46
N ASP A 197 -20.85 11.92 32.47
CA ASP A 197 -19.37 11.99 32.51
C ASP A 197 -18.91 13.26 31.79
N PRO A 198 -18.87 14.38 32.49
CA PRO A 198 -18.56 15.68 31.92
C PRO A 198 -17.08 15.94 31.71
N THR A 199 -16.20 15.03 32.17
CA THR A 199 -14.74 15.16 31.97
C THR A 199 -14.33 14.50 30.67
N PRO A 200 -13.81 15.29 29.68
CA PRO A 200 -13.31 14.69 28.45
C PRO A 200 -12.05 13.84 28.71
N LEU A 201 -11.81 12.83 27.89
CA LEU A 201 -10.66 11.97 28.01
C LEU A 201 -9.35 12.78 27.94
N TRP A 202 -9.29 13.78 27.07
CA TRP A 202 -8.24 14.78 27.06
C TRP A 202 -8.81 16.18 26.91
N GLU A 203 -8.14 17.18 27.49
CA GLU A 203 -8.47 18.60 27.38
C GLU A 203 -7.22 19.47 27.39
N ILE A 204 -7.30 20.60 26.70
CA ILE A 204 -6.34 21.69 26.82
C ILE A 204 -7.07 22.83 27.53
N ARG A 205 -6.64 23.16 28.74
CA ARG A 205 -7.07 24.37 29.44
C ARG A 205 -6.10 25.49 29.16
N ALA A 206 -6.61 26.66 28.80
CA ALA A 206 -5.81 27.83 28.55
C ALA A 206 -6.44 29.07 29.17
N ARG A 207 -5.59 29.99 29.60
CA ARG A 207 -6.07 31.29 30.07
C ARG A 207 -6.71 32.08 28.96
N ARG A 208 -6.13 31.99 27.73
CA ARG A 208 -6.66 32.63 26.54
C ARG A 208 -6.42 31.76 25.30
N ILE A 209 -7.42 31.76 24.41
CA ILE A 209 -7.26 31.24 23.05
C ILE A 209 -7.65 32.36 22.08
N THR A 210 -6.80 32.66 21.12
CA THR A 210 -7.12 33.55 20.01
C THR A 210 -7.22 32.73 18.72
N HIS A 211 -8.38 32.74 18.09
CA HIS A 211 -8.61 32.16 16.77
C HIS A 211 -8.59 33.27 15.74
N THR A 212 -7.73 33.16 14.74
CA THR A 212 -7.62 34.07 13.61
C THR A 212 -8.08 33.36 12.37
N MET A 213 -9.13 33.79 11.72
CA MET A 213 -9.74 33.14 10.56
C MET A 213 -8.81 33.15 9.35
N ASP A 214 -8.11 34.24 9.09
CA ASP A 214 -7.21 34.38 7.94
C ASP A 214 -6.04 33.40 8.00
N ASP A 215 -5.49 33.18 9.19
CA ASP A 215 -4.36 32.28 9.43
C ASP A 215 -4.79 30.84 9.70
N HIS A 216 -6.08 30.60 9.91
CA HIS A 216 -6.63 29.31 10.36
C HIS A 216 -5.90 28.75 11.58
N GLN A 217 -5.56 29.60 12.55
CA GLN A 217 -4.76 29.24 13.72
C GLN A 217 -5.52 29.45 15.03
N LEU A 218 -5.31 28.53 15.95
CA LEU A 218 -5.65 28.63 17.37
C LEU A 218 -4.38 28.88 18.16
N ARG A 219 -4.27 30.05 18.76
CA ARG A 219 -3.14 30.46 19.60
C ARG A 219 -3.54 30.40 21.07
N PHE A 220 -2.92 29.50 21.82
CA PHE A 220 -3.16 29.26 23.23
C PHE A 220 -2.11 29.99 24.07
N GLU A 221 -2.55 30.66 25.14
CA GLU A 221 -1.69 31.27 26.16
C GLU A 221 -1.91 30.54 27.51
N ASP A 222 -0.82 30.17 28.18
CA ASP A 222 -0.82 29.40 29.42
C ASP A 222 -1.59 28.08 29.31
N ALA A 223 -1.21 27.28 28.30
CA ALA A 223 -1.89 26.04 27.95
C ALA A 223 -1.45 24.88 28.89
N GLN A 224 -2.42 24.17 29.44
CA GLN A 224 -2.23 22.99 30.25
C GLN A 224 -2.95 21.80 29.55
N PHE A 225 -2.17 20.84 29.09
CA PHE A 225 -2.74 19.59 28.60
C PHE A 225 -3.06 18.67 29.78
N ARG A 226 -4.30 18.15 29.80
CA ARG A 226 -4.81 17.24 30.81
C ARG A 226 -5.34 15.97 30.18
N PHE A 227 -5.11 14.87 30.85
CA PHE A 227 -5.67 13.56 30.51
C PHE A 227 -6.50 13.03 31.68
N MET A 228 -7.77 12.73 31.46
CA MET A 228 -8.75 12.35 32.50
C MET A 228 -8.74 13.33 33.68
N GLY A 229 -8.62 14.63 33.39
CA GLY A 229 -8.56 15.70 34.42
C GLY A 229 -7.19 15.89 35.08
N VAL A 230 -6.22 14.98 34.92
CA VAL A 230 -4.88 15.06 35.49
C VAL A 230 -3.97 15.93 34.58
N PRO A 231 -3.31 16.98 35.09
CA PRO A 231 -2.40 17.81 34.29
C PRO A 231 -1.10 17.05 34.01
N LEU A 232 -0.77 16.89 32.72
CA LEU A 232 0.43 16.19 32.26
C LEU A 232 1.51 17.11 31.73
N LEU A 233 1.13 18.22 31.07
CA LEU A 233 2.06 19.14 30.42
C LEU A 233 1.54 20.57 30.53
N TRP A 234 2.46 21.52 30.75
CA TRP A 234 2.18 22.95 30.66
C TRP A 234 3.14 23.63 29.68
N THR A 235 2.61 24.60 28.94
CA THR A 235 3.38 25.46 28.04
C THR A 235 2.87 26.91 28.08
N PRO A 236 3.75 27.92 28.09
CA PRO A 236 3.34 29.31 28.12
C PRO A 236 2.62 29.74 26.81
N ALA A 237 2.96 29.08 25.70
CA ALA A 237 2.34 29.34 24.41
C ALA A 237 2.28 28.06 23.58
N LEU A 238 1.14 27.86 22.90
CA LEU A 238 0.93 26.75 21.97
C LEU A 238 0.18 27.27 20.74
N ARG A 239 0.57 26.85 19.56
CA ARG A 239 -0.12 27.16 18.30
C ARG A 239 -0.54 25.87 17.62
N LEU A 240 -1.81 25.78 17.30
CA LEU A 240 -2.40 24.63 16.63
C LEU A 240 -3.23 25.11 15.43
N PRO A 241 -3.34 24.34 14.36
CA PRO A 241 -4.26 24.65 13.28
C PRO A 241 -5.72 24.47 13.74
N ASP A 242 -6.62 25.19 13.14
CA ASP A 242 -8.02 24.86 13.26
C ASP A 242 -8.36 23.58 12.43
N PRO A 243 -9.47 22.87 12.74
CA PRO A 243 -9.79 21.61 12.08
C PRO A 243 -10.08 21.71 10.57
N THR A 244 -10.24 22.93 10.02
CA THR A 244 -10.53 23.12 8.59
C THR A 244 -9.29 22.99 7.72
N VAL A 245 -8.10 23.14 8.29
CA VAL A 245 -6.83 23.09 7.58
C VAL A 245 -6.37 21.65 7.34
N LYS A 246 -6.32 21.25 6.09
CA LYS A 246 -5.87 19.91 5.71
C LYS A 246 -4.33 19.74 5.72
N ARG A 247 -3.59 20.84 5.55
CA ARG A 247 -2.12 20.85 5.44
C ARG A 247 -1.55 22.02 6.23
N TYR A 248 -1.19 21.81 7.46
CA TYR A 248 -0.66 22.84 8.35
C TYR A 248 0.79 22.54 8.74
N GLN A 249 1.63 23.57 8.77
CA GLN A 249 3.00 23.46 9.26
C GLN A 249 2.99 23.27 10.79
N GLY A 250 3.64 22.19 11.26
CA GLY A 250 3.68 21.94 12.71
C GLY A 250 4.14 20.54 13.07
N LEU A 251 4.17 20.28 14.37
CA LEU A 251 4.46 18.96 14.90
C LEU A 251 3.36 17.96 14.52
N LEU A 252 3.79 16.81 14.00
CA LEU A 252 2.93 15.65 13.83
C LEU A 252 2.96 14.81 15.12
N ARG A 253 2.39 13.60 15.04
CA ARG A 253 2.31 12.65 16.12
C ARG A 253 3.71 12.30 16.66
N PRO A 254 4.03 12.62 17.94
CA PRO A 254 5.26 12.16 18.58
C PRO A 254 5.24 10.64 18.79
N GLU A 255 6.40 10.00 18.70
CA GLU A 255 6.58 8.58 18.94
C GLU A 255 7.70 8.37 19.96
N PHE A 256 7.39 7.68 21.03
CA PHE A 256 8.39 7.18 21.98
C PHE A 256 8.78 5.76 21.55
N ARG A 257 10.07 5.53 21.41
CA ARG A 257 10.62 4.22 21.04
C ARG A 257 11.78 3.87 21.95
N THR A 258 11.78 2.66 22.47
CA THR A 258 12.87 2.08 23.22
C THR A 258 13.33 0.80 22.55
N THR A 259 14.60 0.68 22.27
CA THR A 259 15.20 -0.57 21.77
C THR A 259 16.38 -0.98 22.65
N THR A 260 16.76 -2.26 22.57
CA THR A 260 17.91 -2.75 23.36
C THR A 260 19.24 -2.20 22.86
N SER A 261 19.32 -1.75 21.60
CA SER A 261 20.53 -1.23 20.97
C SER A 261 20.66 0.29 21.04
N LEU A 262 19.54 1.04 20.96
CA LEU A 262 19.54 2.51 20.91
C LEU A 262 19.02 3.18 22.20
N GLY A 263 18.51 2.39 23.16
CA GLY A 263 17.90 2.90 24.39
C GLY A 263 16.57 3.61 24.20
N PRO A 264 16.01 4.19 25.29
CA PRO A 264 14.80 4.99 25.22
C PRO A 264 15.00 6.30 24.46
N GLY A 265 14.12 6.61 23.53
CA GLY A 265 14.22 7.80 22.69
C GLY A 265 12.87 8.32 22.21
N LEU A 266 12.91 9.52 21.65
CA LEU A 266 11.73 10.27 21.20
C LEU A 266 11.92 10.74 19.76
N LYS A 267 10.96 10.43 18.89
CA LYS A 267 10.83 10.96 17.53
C LYS A 267 9.82 12.11 17.53
N LEU A 268 10.19 13.24 16.94
CA LEU A 268 9.37 14.45 16.87
C LEU A 268 9.20 14.90 15.41
N PRO A 269 8.29 14.29 14.63
CA PRO A 269 8.10 14.68 13.24
C PRO A 269 7.54 16.11 13.14
N TYR A 270 8.13 16.95 12.29
CA TYR A 270 7.69 18.31 12.01
C TYR A 270 7.39 18.45 10.53
N PHE A 271 6.13 18.77 10.21
CA PHE A 271 5.61 18.89 8.85
C PHE A 271 5.73 20.32 8.34
N ILE A 272 6.22 20.48 7.11
CA ILE A 272 6.40 21.76 6.42
C ILE A 272 5.75 21.65 5.03
N PRO A 273 4.61 22.30 4.77
CA PRO A 273 4.05 22.37 3.42
C PRO A 273 4.93 23.25 2.52
N VAL A 274 5.20 22.78 1.31
CA VAL A 274 5.95 23.52 0.29
C VAL A 274 5.01 23.77 -0.89
N GLY A 275 4.39 24.95 -0.91
CA GLY A 275 3.33 25.26 -1.84
C GLY A 275 2.13 24.29 -1.70
N ASN A 276 1.36 24.12 -2.78
CA ASN A 276 0.13 23.31 -2.75
C ASN A 276 0.36 21.82 -3.03
N SER A 277 1.45 21.47 -3.68
CA SER A 277 1.69 20.12 -4.21
C SER A 277 2.88 19.39 -3.59
N ALA A 278 3.67 20.03 -2.72
CA ALA A 278 4.80 19.40 -2.06
C ALA A 278 4.79 19.57 -0.54
N ASP A 279 5.50 18.70 0.15
CA ASP A 279 5.75 18.80 1.59
C ASP A 279 7.09 18.18 2.00
N VAL A 280 7.61 18.66 3.12
CA VAL A 280 8.78 18.10 3.82
C VAL A 280 8.36 17.74 5.25
N THR A 281 8.75 16.56 5.70
CA THR A 281 8.67 16.21 7.13
C THR A 281 10.08 15.98 7.65
N LEU A 282 10.48 16.73 8.67
CA LEU A 282 11.74 16.55 9.39
C LEU A 282 11.46 15.79 10.68
N THR A 283 12.20 14.71 10.93
CA THR A 283 11.99 13.84 12.09
C THR A 283 13.28 13.69 12.91
N PRO A 284 13.57 14.60 13.82
CA PRO A 284 14.62 14.35 14.80
C PRO A 284 14.23 13.16 15.70
N TYR A 285 15.17 12.25 15.90
CA TYR A 285 15.09 11.16 16.86
C TYR A 285 16.30 11.25 17.79
N LEU A 286 16.03 11.36 19.07
CA LEU A 286 17.03 11.48 20.12
C LEU A 286 16.82 10.36 21.15
N SER A 287 17.85 9.63 21.50
CA SER A 287 17.79 8.60 22.54
C SER A 287 18.83 8.83 23.66
N SER A 288 18.63 8.12 24.78
CA SER A 288 19.51 8.20 25.94
C SER A 288 20.93 7.70 25.64
N ASP A 289 21.07 6.76 24.71
CA ASP A 289 22.36 6.12 24.39
C ASP A 289 23.10 6.87 23.26
N TYR A 290 23.07 8.22 23.35
CA TYR A 290 23.74 9.16 22.45
C TYR A 290 23.35 9.06 20.98
N THR A 291 22.26 8.37 20.64
CA THR A 291 21.75 8.33 19.27
C THR A 291 21.14 9.68 18.89
N ARG A 292 21.61 10.21 17.77
CA ARG A 292 21.10 11.42 17.13
C ARG A 292 20.82 11.13 15.68
N THR A 293 19.55 11.10 15.33
CA THR A 293 19.09 10.87 13.97
C THR A 293 18.30 12.06 13.47
N MET A 294 18.54 12.46 12.24
CA MET A 294 17.70 13.40 11.52
C MET A 294 17.08 12.68 10.32
N GLY A 295 15.80 12.35 10.44
CA GLY A 295 14.99 11.85 9.35
C GLY A 295 14.41 12.97 8.51
N MET A 296 14.26 12.75 7.21
CA MET A 296 13.60 13.65 6.29
C MET A 296 12.72 12.85 5.33
N ARG A 297 11.50 13.31 5.10
CA ARG A 297 10.64 12.83 4.02
C ARG A 297 10.17 14.01 3.19
N TYR A 298 10.42 13.95 1.88
CA TYR A 298 9.90 14.88 0.88
C TYR A 298 8.86 14.18 0.03
N ARG A 299 7.72 14.82 -0.24
CA ARG A 299 6.70 14.33 -1.16
C ARG A 299 6.30 15.44 -2.11
N GLN A 300 6.12 15.07 -3.38
CA GLN A 300 5.71 15.99 -4.44
C GLN A 300 4.62 15.31 -5.29
N ALA A 301 3.50 15.98 -5.47
CA ALA A 301 2.51 15.64 -6.47
C ALA A 301 2.74 16.49 -7.73
N PHE A 302 2.74 15.84 -8.88
CA PHE A 302 2.79 16.44 -10.21
C PHE A 302 1.45 16.18 -10.91
N GLU A 303 1.16 16.86 -12.00
CA GLU A 303 -0.03 16.56 -12.81
C GLU A 303 -0.02 15.11 -13.33
N ALA A 304 1.15 14.62 -13.70
CA ALA A 304 1.34 13.27 -14.24
C ALA A 304 1.65 12.21 -13.18
N GLY A 305 1.86 12.55 -11.90
CA GLY A 305 2.27 11.52 -10.94
C GLY A 305 2.73 12.03 -9.58
N THR A 306 3.47 11.20 -8.87
CA THR A 306 3.95 11.48 -7.52
C THR A 306 5.40 11.07 -7.35
N LEU A 307 6.13 11.80 -6.49
CA LEU A 307 7.47 11.47 -6.02
C LEU A 307 7.49 11.52 -4.49
N SER A 308 8.06 10.50 -3.87
CA SER A 308 8.38 10.47 -2.44
C SER A 308 9.85 10.14 -2.26
N VAL A 309 10.55 10.95 -1.49
CA VAL A 309 11.94 10.71 -1.08
C VAL A 309 11.99 10.72 0.43
N GLU A 310 12.54 9.68 1.03
CA GLU A 310 12.74 9.60 2.47
C GLU A 310 14.14 9.10 2.78
N GLY A 311 14.64 9.52 3.93
CA GLY A 311 15.95 9.10 4.37
C GLY A 311 16.23 9.58 5.78
N ALA A 312 17.30 9.07 6.35
CA ALA A 312 17.79 9.50 7.65
C ALA A 312 19.31 9.45 7.71
N LEU A 313 19.87 10.32 8.52
CA LEU A 313 21.28 10.34 8.88
C LEU A 313 21.37 10.23 10.39
N SER A 314 22.15 9.27 10.86
CA SER A 314 22.30 8.92 12.28
C SER A 314 23.76 8.93 12.71
N ARG A 315 23.94 9.25 13.97
CA ARG A 315 25.15 8.96 14.72
C ARG A 315 24.73 8.25 16.01
N ASP A 316 25.13 7.02 16.17
CA ASP A 316 24.57 6.14 17.20
C ASP A 316 25.63 5.38 17.99
N SER A 317 25.16 4.58 18.96
CA SER A 317 25.98 3.74 19.81
C SER A 317 26.31 2.37 19.22
N ILE A 318 25.65 1.99 18.12
CA ILE A 318 25.87 0.68 17.44
C ILE A 318 27.21 0.70 16.71
N ASP A 319 27.49 1.80 15.99
CA ASP A 319 28.78 2.01 15.34
C ASP A 319 29.32 3.42 15.69
N PRO A 320 29.97 3.53 16.89
CA PRO A 320 30.40 4.81 17.40
C PRO A 320 31.46 5.49 16.53
N GLY A 321 31.18 6.72 16.12
CA GLY A 321 32.11 7.55 15.35
C GLY A 321 31.80 7.63 13.86
N THR A 322 31.00 6.72 13.32
CA THR A 322 30.52 6.73 11.93
C THR A 322 29.18 7.44 11.77
N ASN A 323 28.98 7.99 10.57
CA ASN A 323 27.66 8.46 10.16
C ASN A 323 27.00 7.35 9.38
N ARG A 324 25.85 6.89 9.84
CA ARG A 324 25.03 5.84 9.24
C ARG A 324 23.74 6.43 8.69
N GLY A 325 23.17 5.83 7.64
CA GLY A 325 21.95 6.35 7.11
C GLY A 325 21.42 5.59 5.90
N TYR A 326 20.26 6.04 5.41
CA TYR A 326 19.65 5.53 4.19
C TYR A 326 18.98 6.65 3.41
N ILE A 327 18.74 6.39 2.13
CA ILE A 327 17.87 7.20 1.28
C ILE A 327 17.07 6.28 0.37
N PHE A 328 15.74 6.45 0.40
CA PHE A 328 14.77 5.77 -0.43
C PHE A 328 14.00 6.79 -1.25
N ALA A 329 13.81 6.52 -2.53
CA ALA A 329 12.91 7.32 -3.36
C ALA A 329 11.97 6.41 -4.14
N ASN A 330 10.73 6.85 -4.31
CA ASN A 330 9.71 6.19 -5.11
C ASN A 330 9.00 7.24 -5.95
N GLY A 331 8.97 7.02 -7.28
CA GLY A 331 8.24 7.86 -8.22
C GLY A 331 7.30 7.01 -9.08
N ALA A 332 6.10 7.52 -9.35
CA ALA A 332 5.14 6.91 -10.25
C ALA A 332 4.48 8.00 -11.10
N PHE A 333 4.59 7.86 -12.43
CA PHE A 333 4.14 8.87 -13.38
C PHE A 333 3.36 8.23 -14.54
N ALA A 334 2.19 8.77 -14.83
CA ALA A 334 1.43 8.45 -16.02
C ALA A 334 2.00 9.25 -17.20
N LEU A 335 2.45 8.57 -18.24
CA LEU A 335 2.95 9.17 -19.45
C LEU A 335 1.89 9.14 -20.57
N GLU A 336 2.17 9.82 -21.67
CA GLU A 336 1.29 9.80 -22.83
C GLU A 336 1.12 8.39 -23.41
N ASN A 337 0.03 8.17 -24.16
CA ASN A 337 -0.30 6.90 -24.80
C ASN A 337 -0.49 5.70 -23.85
N GLY A 338 -0.75 5.96 -22.55
CA GLY A 338 -1.03 4.93 -21.55
C GLY A 338 0.22 4.21 -21.02
N TYR A 339 1.38 4.81 -21.15
CA TYR A 339 2.59 4.35 -20.45
C TYR A 339 2.62 4.84 -19.00
N ASN A 340 3.15 4.02 -18.11
CA ASN A 340 3.47 4.37 -16.74
C ASN A 340 4.99 4.29 -16.56
N LEU A 341 5.57 5.31 -15.93
CA LEU A 341 6.97 5.33 -15.53
C LEU A 341 7.05 5.17 -14.02
N GLY A 342 7.85 4.20 -13.57
CA GLY A 342 8.23 4.05 -12.18
C GLY A 342 9.71 4.32 -11.97
N VAL A 343 10.03 4.86 -10.81
CA VAL A 343 11.41 5.13 -10.35
C VAL A 343 11.53 4.65 -8.92
N GLN A 344 12.57 3.91 -8.62
CA GLN A 344 12.89 3.45 -7.27
C GLN A 344 14.37 3.68 -6.98
N LEU A 345 14.67 4.19 -5.80
CA LEU A 345 16.03 4.29 -5.26
C LEU A 345 16.05 3.67 -3.87
N ARG A 346 17.01 2.80 -3.60
CA ARG A 346 17.26 2.15 -2.32
C ARG A 346 18.77 2.19 -2.05
N MET A 347 19.16 2.99 -1.10
CA MET A 347 20.58 3.11 -0.69
C MET A 347 20.69 3.09 0.82
N VAL A 348 21.72 2.48 1.34
CA VAL A 348 22.03 2.41 2.76
C VAL A 348 23.54 2.45 2.95
N THR A 349 24.00 2.94 4.07
CA THR A 349 25.44 3.08 4.37
C THR A 349 26.08 1.78 4.85
N ASP A 350 25.27 0.91 5.50
CA ASP A 350 25.76 -0.33 6.12
C ASP A 350 24.65 -1.38 6.19
N PRO A 351 24.98 -2.66 6.28
CA PRO A 351 24.02 -3.77 6.19
C PRO A 351 22.98 -3.82 7.31
N SER A 352 23.28 -3.32 8.52
CA SER A 352 22.39 -3.46 9.67
C SER A 352 21.43 -2.27 9.87
N TYR A 353 21.72 -1.11 9.25
CA TYR A 353 21.00 0.13 9.52
C TYR A 353 19.49 0.02 9.38
N LEU A 354 19.02 -0.58 8.26
CA LEU A 354 17.58 -0.68 7.98
C LEU A 354 16.84 -1.49 9.05
N VAL A 355 17.47 -2.52 9.53
CA VAL A 355 16.93 -3.45 10.52
C VAL A 355 17.03 -2.86 11.95
N ASP A 356 18.15 -2.19 12.29
CA ASP A 356 18.38 -1.55 13.60
C ASP A 356 17.37 -0.42 13.87
N TYR A 357 17.01 0.31 12.82
CA TYR A 357 16.04 1.40 12.88
C TYR A 357 14.61 0.98 12.57
N ASP A 358 14.37 -0.32 12.28
CA ASP A 358 13.05 -0.88 11.92
C ASP A 358 12.41 -0.16 10.72
N ILE A 359 13.23 0.09 9.68
CA ILE A 359 12.81 0.74 8.44
C ILE A 359 12.17 -0.29 7.52
N THR A 360 12.90 -1.38 7.23
CA THR A 360 12.43 -2.51 6.42
C THR A 360 13.29 -3.75 6.70
N ASP A 361 12.73 -4.93 6.45
CA ASP A 361 13.46 -6.20 6.45
C ASP A 361 14.03 -6.54 5.03
N GLU A 362 13.95 -5.61 4.05
CA GLU A 362 14.56 -5.79 2.71
C GLU A 362 16.08 -5.92 2.84
N ASP A 363 16.66 -6.95 2.26
CA ASP A 363 18.09 -7.27 2.30
C ASP A 363 18.77 -7.26 0.91
N ARG A 364 17.98 -7.16 -0.17
CA ARG A 364 18.44 -6.91 -1.54
C ARG A 364 17.76 -5.64 -2.07
N LEU A 365 18.54 -4.58 -2.14
CA LEU A 365 18.07 -3.22 -2.40
C LEU A 365 18.14 -2.90 -3.89
N TRP A 366 17.00 -2.96 -4.57
CA TRP A 366 16.92 -2.62 -5.99
C TRP A 366 16.73 -1.11 -6.20
N SER A 367 17.53 -0.52 -7.09
CA SER A 367 17.43 0.87 -7.53
C SER A 367 17.38 0.94 -9.05
N GLY A 368 16.40 1.62 -9.61
CA GLY A 368 16.28 1.73 -11.06
C GLY A 368 15.00 2.41 -11.52
N VAL A 369 14.72 2.21 -12.78
CA VAL A 369 13.55 2.76 -13.47
C VAL A 369 12.84 1.66 -14.24
N TRP A 370 11.51 1.77 -14.38
CA TRP A 370 10.73 0.92 -15.27
C TRP A 370 9.67 1.70 -16.00
N ILE A 371 9.31 1.21 -17.18
CA ILE A 371 8.24 1.73 -18.00
C ILE A 371 7.33 0.57 -18.38
N GLU A 372 6.03 0.76 -18.23
CA GLU A 372 5.04 -0.26 -18.60
C GLU A 372 3.87 0.34 -19.38
N ARG A 373 3.30 -0.48 -20.24
CA ARG A 373 2.01 -0.22 -20.87
C ARG A 373 1.23 -1.52 -21.03
N VAL A 374 0.06 -1.56 -20.44
CA VAL A 374 -0.85 -2.71 -20.50
C VAL A 374 -2.07 -2.33 -21.33
N ARG A 375 -2.35 -3.12 -22.38
CA ARG A 375 -3.56 -3.06 -23.20
C ARG A 375 -4.21 -4.45 -23.26
N PRO A 376 -5.48 -4.59 -23.65
CA PRO A 376 -6.15 -5.88 -23.72
C PRO A 376 -5.45 -6.94 -24.60
N ASP A 377 -4.72 -6.50 -25.61
CA ASP A 377 -4.02 -7.33 -26.60
C ASP A 377 -2.49 -7.13 -26.61
N GLN A 378 -1.96 -6.28 -25.73
CA GLN A 378 -0.53 -5.96 -25.76
C GLN A 378 0.00 -5.60 -24.38
N LEU A 379 1.14 -6.18 -24.02
CA LEU A 379 1.99 -5.75 -22.92
C LEU A 379 3.29 -5.19 -23.50
N THR A 380 3.74 -4.06 -22.98
CA THR A 380 5.11 -3.55 -23.18
C THR A 380 5.65 -3.19 -21.82
N TRP A 381 6.80 -3.72 -21.48
CA TRP A 381 7.37 -3.52 -20.19
C TRP A 381 8.91 -3.56 -20.22
N MET A 382 9.56 -2.63 -19.57
CA MET A 382 11.02 -2.50 -19.50
C MET A 382 11.45 -1.98 -18.15
N ARG A 383 12.60 -2.43 -17.68
CA ARG A 383 13.22 -1.99 -16.45
C ARG A 383 14.73 -1.98 -16.60
N ALA A 384 15.43 -1.11 -15.94
CA ALA A 384 16.86 -1.18 -15.75
C ALA A 384 17.24 -0.67 -14.37
N GLY A 385 18.18 -1.31 -13.75
CA GLY A 385 18.59 -0.93 -12.42
C GLY A 385 19.77 -1.71 -11.90
N ASN A 386 20.05 -1.44 -10.64
CA ASN A 386 21.10 -2.09 -9.88
C ASN A 386 20.52 -2.61 -8.58
N THR A 387 20.88 -3.84 -8.21
CA THR A 387 20.56 -4.44 -6.91
C THR A 387 21.82 -4.36 -6.03
N HIS A 388 21.65 -3.92 -4.80
CA HIS A 388 22.70 -3.95 -3.79
C HIS A 388 22.29 -4.91 -2.68
N SER A 389 23.06 -5.98 -2.49
CA SER A 389 22.83 -6.92 -1.40
C SER A 389 23.49 -6.44 -0.12
N ILE A 390 22.74 -6.50 0.97
CA ILE A 390 23.23 -6.28 2.33
C ILE A 390 23.18 -7.56 3.15
N ARG A 391 22.98 -8.72 2.49
CA ARG A 391 22.99 -10.05 3.10
C ARG A 391 24.39 -10.44 3.55
N ASP A 392 24.39 -11.16 4.65
CA ASP A 392 25.60 -11.84 5.11
C ASP A 392 25.92 -13.01 4.16
N GLY A 393 27.20 -13.16 3.79
CA GLY A 393 27.65 -14.23 2.89
C GLY A 393 27.46 -13.95 1.38
N GLU A 394 26.82 -12.84 0.97
CA GLU A 394 26.73 -12.44 -0.44
C GLU A 394 27.73 -11.34 -0.80
N SER A 395 28.47 -11.53 -1.88
CA SER A 395 29.40 -10.54 -2.43
C SER A 395 28.75 -9.70 -3.53
N ASN A 396 28.73 -8.38 -3.38
CA ASN A 396 28.25 -7.50 -4.43
C ASN A 396 29.18 -7.46 -5.69
N ALA A 397 30.33 -8.12 -5.65
CA ALA A 397 31.21 -8.22 -6.79
C ALA A 397 30.85 -9.41 -7.70
N THR A 398 30.45 -10.52 -7.10
CA THR A 398 30.17 -11.80 -7.78
C THR A 398 28.69 -11.98 -8.12
N GLN A 399 27.77 -11.28 -7.41
CA GLN A 399 26.36 -11.31 -7.70
C GLN A 399 25.97 -10.42 -8.91
N PRO A 400 24.91 -10.76 -9.68
CA PRO A 400 24.46 -9.99 -10.85
C PRO A 400 23.78 -8.68 -10.44
N MET A 401 24.57 -7.69 -10.09
CA MET A 401 24.08 -6.43 -9.52
C MET A 401 23.37 -5.55 -10.52
N GLY A 402 23.94 -5.34 -11.71
CA GLY A 402 23.31 -4.60 -12.79
C GLY A 402 22.36 -5.49 -13.57
N SER A 403 21.12 -5.09 -13.72
CA SER A 403 20.16 -5.85 -14.52
C SER A 403 19.34 -4.97 -15.45
N ALA A 404 19.02 -5.57 -16.55
CA ALA A 404 18.28 -4.91 -17.59
C ALA A 404 17.37 -5.92 -18.36
N ASP A 405 16.00 -5.73 -18.48
CA ASP A 405 15.04 -6.64 -19.11
C ASP A 405 13.99 -5.88 -19.93
N PHE A 406 13.50 -6.47 -20.95
CA PHE A 406 12.45 -5.98 -21.86
C PHE A 406 11.47 -7.11 -22.14
N VAL A 407 10.19 -6.82 -22.06
CA VAL A 407 9.11 -7.71 -22.45
C VAL A 407 8.14 -6.97 -23.36
N TRP A 408 7.92 -7.55 -24.52
CA TRP A 408 6.85 -7.14 -25.39
C TRP A 408 6.01 -8.38 -25.73
N GLU A 409 4.72 -8.31 -25.46
CA GLU A 409 3.78 -9.38 -25.75
C GLU A 409 2.60 -8.84 -26.56
N ARG A 410 2.15 -9.60 -27.54
CA ARG A 410 0.97 -9.28 -28.31
C ARG A 410 0.13 -10.51 -28.60
N VAL A 411 -1.16 -10.39 -28.31
CA VAL A 411 -2.17 -11.40 -28.65
C VAL A 411 -2.79 -11.05 -29.99
N ILE A 412 -2.80 -12.02 -30.91
CA ILE A 412 -3.40 -11.92 -32.23
C ILE A 412 -4.35 -13.09 -32.49
N ARG A 413 -5.33 -12.90 -33.36
CA ARG A 413 -6.26 -13.96 -33.78
C ARG A 413 -6.17 -14.16 -35.30
N PRO A 414 -5.30 -15.09 -35.74
CA PRO A 414 -5.05 -15.30 -37.17
C PRO A 414 -6.33 -15.78 -37.91
N ALA A 415 -6.75 -15.05 -38.93
CA ALA A 415 -7.98 -15.39 -39.65
C ALA A 415 -7.87 -16.70 -40.44
N THR A 416 -6.67 -17.06 -40.92
CA THR A 416 -6.45 -18.24 -41.81
C THR A 416 -6.45 -19.56 -41.06
N ILE A 417 -5.73 -19.62 -39.93
CA ILE A 417 -5.60 -20.86 -39.14
C ILE A 417 -6.56 -20.88 -37.93
N GLY A 418 -7.17 -19.74 -37.63
CA GLY A 418 -8.04 -19.56 -36.45
C GLY A 418 -7.27 -19.73 -35.13
N GLY A 419 -8.02 -19.68 -34.03
CA GLY A 419 -7.43 -19.74 -32.70
C GLY A 419 -6.85 -18.41 -32.26
N GLU A 420 -6.00 -18.47 -31.24
CA GLU A 420 -5.32 -17.33 -30.67
C GLU A 420 -3.81 -17.59 -30.67
N SER A 421 -3.04 -16.58 -31.00
CA SER A 421 -1.58 -16.64 -30.95
C SER A 421 -1.06 -15.51 -30.07
N THR A 422 -0.09 -15.81 -29.22
CA THR A 422 0.65 -14.86 -28.44
C THR A 422 2.09 -14.79 -28.95
N ILE A 423 2.52 -13.61 -29.36
CA ILE A 423 3.92 -13.37 -29.73
C ILE A 423 4.57 -12.64 -28.57
N THR A 424 5.66 -13.20 -28.05
CA THR A 424 6.40 -12.64 -26.92
C THR A 424 7.85 -12.45 -27.31
N TRP A 425 8.35 -11.24 -27.11
CA TRP A 425 9.76 -10.94 -27.20
C TRP A 425 10.27 -10.51 -25.82
N GLU A 426 11.19 -11.30 -25.28
CA GLU A 426 11.81 -11.09 -23.99
C GLU A 426 13.32 -10.89 -24.18
N THR A 427 13.89 -9.92 -23.49
CA THR A 427 15.34 -9.75 -23.40
C THR A 427 15.73 -9.56 -21.95
N HIS A 428 16.69 -10.32 -21.49
CA HIS A 428 17.28 -10.21 -20.16
C HIS A 428 18.78 -10.00 -20.28
N ALA A 429 19.32 -9.06 -19.53
CA ALA A 429 20.75 -8.84 -19.41
C ALA A 429 21.11 -8.60 -17.95
N HIS A 430 22.21 -9.15 -17.52
CA HIS A 430 22.79 -8.80 -16.24
C HIS A 430 24.30 -8.67 -16.33
N ARG A 431 24.84 -7.93 -15.36
CA ARG A 431 26.27 -7.68 -15.24
C ARG A 431 26.73 -7.82 -13.79
N ARG A 432 27.85 -8.49 -13.60
CA ARG A 432 28.61 -8.56 -12.35
C ARG A 432 29.70 -7.49 -12.32
N SER A 433 30.22 -7.18 -11.14
CA SER A 433 31.32 -6.23 -10.99
C SER A 433 32.69 -6.88 -11.07
N SER A 434 32.79 -8.19 -10.84
CA SER A 434 34.00 -8.97 -11.06
C SER A 434 34.29 -9.11 -12.55
N ASP A 435 35.56 -9.15 -12.93
CA ASP A 435 36.01 -9.41 -14.30
C ASP A 435 36.65 -10.83 -14.44
N LEU A 436 36.54 -11.68 -13.39
CA LEU A 436 37.09 -13.03 -13.39
C LEU A 436 36.21 -13.99 -14.21
N ASP A 437 36.80 -14.75 -15.08
CA ASP A 437 36.09 -15.75 -15.92
C ASP A 437 36.00 -17.14 -15.29
N TYR A 438 36.41 -17.27 -14.05
CA TYR A 438 36.34 -18.49 -13.23
C TYR A 438 35.72 -18.19 -11.87
N ASP A 439 35.29 -19.26 -11.21
CA ASP A 439 34.75 -19.21 -9.85
C ASP A 439 35.89 -19.15 -8.82
N THR A 440 35.71 -18.32 -7.80
CA THR A 440 36.59 -18.24 -6.64
C THR A 440 35.84 -18.61 -5.37
N LEU A 441 36.51 -18.67 -4.24
CA LEU A 441 35.89 -18.89 -2.93
C LEU A 441 35.30 -17.59 -2.34
N ALA A 442 34.97 -16.61 -3.16
CA ALA A 442 34.41 -15.33 -2.70
C ALA A 442 32.92 -15.45 -2.29
N ASP A 443 32.25 -16.45 -2.78
CA ASP A 443 30.88 -16.84 -2.39
C ASP A 443 30.74 -18.35 -2.31
N GLU A 444 29.51 -18.85 -2.08
CA GLU A 444 29.23 -20.28 -1.85
C GLU A 444 28.71 -20.99 -3.12
N ASP A 445 28.62 -20.28 -4.27
CA ASP A 445 28.13 -20.89 -5.51
C ASP A 445 29.28 -21.43 -6.38
N THR A 446 28.98 -21.94 -7.56
CA THR A 446 29.94 -22.50 -8.53
C THR A 446 29.89 -21.73 -9.86
N VAL A 447 29.35 -20.53 -9.84
CA VAL A 447 29.21 -19.67 -11.02
C VAL A 447 30.46 -18.82 -11.18
N SER A 448 30.99 -18.69 -12.40
CA SER A 448 32.13 -17.79 -12.64
C SER A 448 31.84 -16.38 -12.14
N ASP A 449 32.71 -15.84 -11.28
CA ASP A 449 32.53 -14.58 -10.54
C ASP A 449 32.16 -13.37 -11.42
N GLY A 450 32.64 -13.35 -12.66
CA GLY A 450 32.41 -12.23 -13.59
C GLY A 450 31.41 -12.52 -14.69
N ARG A 451 30.68 -13.64 -14.66
CA ARG A 451 29.76 -14.03 -15.73
C ARG A 451 28.73 -12.94 -16.02
N ASP A 452 28.84 -12.33 -17.20
CA ASP A 452 27.84 -11.42 -17.75
C ASP A 452 27.00 -12.11 -18.79
N THR A 453 25.67 -11.93 -18.78
CA THR A 453 24.80 -12.54 -19.78
C THR A 453 23.87 -11.54 -20.44
N LEU A 454 23.57 -11.80 -21.72
CA LEU A 454 22.49 -11.18 -22.47
C LEU A 454 21.72 -12.28 -23.18
N ARG A 455 20.46 -12.48 -22.81
CA ARG A 455 19.54 -13.39 -23.46
C ARG A 455 18.42 -12.60 -24.18
N SER A 456 18.13 -12.94 -25.41
CA SER A 456 16.98 -12.45 -26.14
C SER A 456 16.20 -13.63 -26.72
N SER A 457 14.93 -13.74 -26.37
CA SER A 457 14.02 -14.83 -26.70
C SER A 457 12.81 -14.28 -27.45
N LEU A 458 12.55 -14.80 -28.65
CA LEU A 458 11.34 -14.57 -29.40
C LEU A 458 10.50 -15.84 -29.40
N SER A 459 9.28 -15.80 -28.87
CA SER A 459 8.37 -16.96 -28.87
C SER A 459 7.05 -16.61 -29.52
N ALA A 460 6.47 -17.62 -30.18
CA ALA A 460 5.14 -17.58 -30.74
C ALA A 460 4.35 -18.79 -30.26
N ASP A 461 3.34 -18.54 -29.44
CA ASP A 461 2.40 -19.53 -28.94
C ASP A 461 1.13 -19.50 -29.79
N TRP A 462 0.59 -20.65 -30.13
CA TRP A 462 -0.69 -20.78 -30.78
C TRP A 462 -1.54 -21.82 -30.08
N ARG A 463 -2.83 -21.49 -29.90
CA ARG A 463 -3.84 -22.39 -29.36
C ARG A 463 -5.14 -22.25 -30.12
N ARG A 464 -5.76 -23.40 -30.45
CA ARG A 464 -7.11 -23.45 -31.03
C ARG A 464 -7.92 -24.55 -30.37
N ASN A 465 -9.12 -24.20 -29.94
CA ASN A 465 -10.02 -25.11 -29.23
C ASN A 465 -11.17 -25.53 -30.19
N TRP A 466 -11.57 -26.80 -30.13
CA TRP A 466 -12.73 -27.38 -30.78
C TRP A 466 -13.58 -28.07 -29.72
N VAL A 467 -14.89 -27.83 -29.78
CA VAL A 467 -15.84 -28.56 -28.92
C VAL A 467 -16.32 -29.77 -29.71
N LEU A 468 -15.97 -30.95 -29.24
CA LEU A 468 -16.34 -32.23 -29.81
C LEU A 468 -17.70 -32.69 -29.25
N PRO A 469 -18.34 -33.73 -29.84
CA PRO A 469 -19.51 -34.37 -29.27
C PRO A 469 -19.27 -34.74 -27.79
N GLN A 470 -20.34 -34.73 -26.99
CA GLN A 470 -20.32 -35.02 -25.54
C GLN A 470 -19.60 -33.96 -24.68
N GLY A 471 -19.33 -32.78 -25.26
CA GLY A 471 -18.73 -31.66 -24.52
C GLY A 471 -17.23 -31.75 -24.29
N ILE A 472 -16.52 -32.64 -24.96
CA ILE A 472 -15.06 -32.70 -24.93
C ILE A 472 -14.49 -31.48 -25.63
N VAL A 473 -13.55 -30.79 -24.98
CA VAL A 473 -12.79 -29.69 -25.58
C VAL A 473 -11.44 -30.20 -25.99
N ALA A 474 -11.21 -30.30 -27.30
CA ALA A 474 -9.92 -30.62 -27.87
C ALA A 474 -9.17 -29.35 -28.21
N SER A 475 -7.90 -29.22 -27.83
CA SER A 475 -7.05 -28.08 -28.14
C SER A 475 -5.83 -28.52 -28.93
N GLY A 476 -5.56 -27.85 -30.05
CA GLY A 476 -4.24 -27.91 -30.68
C GLY A 476 -3.35 -26.83 -30.12
N LEU A 477 -2.11 -27.21 -29.83
CA LEU A 477 -1.10 -26.36 -29.17
C LEU A 477 0.17 -26.35 -30.01
N ALA A 478 0.75 -25.17 -30.18
CA ALA A 478 2.08 -25.04 -30.79
C ALA A 478 2.82 -23.87 -30.17
N ASN A 479 4.09 -24.08 -29.88
CA ASN A 479 5.03 -23.03 -29.48
C ASN A 479 6.27 -23.12 -30.35
N LEU A 480 6.77 -21.98 -30.80
CA LEU A 480 8.08 -21.86 -31.41
C LEU A 480 8.88 -20.82 -30.65
N SER A 481 9.99 -21.21 -30.09
CA SER A 481 10.91 -20.32 -29.38
C SER A 481 12.22 -20.22 -30.11
N LEU A 482 12.75 -19.00 -30.24
CA LEU A 482 14.10 -18.71 -30.75
C LEU A 482 14.86 -17.92 -29.69
N ASP A 483 15.90 -18.54 -29.12
CA ASP A 483 16.70 -17.95 -28.07
C ASP A 483 18.09 -17.62 -28.60
N THR A 484 18.56 -16.40 -28.30
CA THR A 484 19.93 -15.98 -28.54
C THR A 484 20.54 -15.60 -27.19
N MET A 485 21.67 -16.17 -26.85
CA MET A 485 22.38 -15.87 -25.61
C MET A 485 23.83 -15.49 -25.91
N LEU A 486 24.28 -14.42 -25.28
CA LEU A 486 25.66 -13.96 -25.27
C LEU A 486 26.16 -14.04 -23.83
N VAL A 487 27.27 -14.74 -23.63
CA VAL A 487 27.93 -14.88 -22.33
C VAL A 487 29.35 -14.34 -22.43
N ARG A 488 29.78 -13.61 -21.42
CA ARG A 488 31.14 -13.11 -21.27
C ARG A 488 31.69 -13.50 -19.90
N GLN A 489 32.98 -13.51 -19.75
CA GLN A 489 33.68 -13.77 -18.48
C GLN A 489 33.21 -15.08 -17.83
N ASP A 490 33.29 -16.17 -18.63
CA ASP A 490 32.98 -17.54 -18.20
C ASP A 490 33.87 -18.52 -18.97
N GLU A 491 34.60 -19.40 -18.27
CA GLU A 491 35.54 -20.36 -18.90
C GLU A 491 34.81 -21.35 -19.81
N VAL A 492 33.57 -21.72 -19.48
CA VAL A 492 32.85 -22.83 -20.13
C VAL A 492 31.92 -22.32 -21.23
N TYR A 493 31.23 -21.19 -20.98
CA TYR A 493 30.09 -20.77 -21.80
C TYR A 493 30.35 -19.48 -22.61
N SER A 494 31.56 -18.89 -22.51
CA SER A 494 31.84 -17.63 -23.23
C SER A 494 31.57 -17.73 -24.75
N GLY A 495 30.90 -16.71 -25.26
CA GLY A 495 30.54 -16.60 -26.67
C GLY A 495 29.04 -16.41 -26.91
N SER A 496 28.64 -16.64 -28.15
CA SER A 496 27.22 -16.53 -28.55
C SER A 496 26.64 -17.89 -28.90
N THR A 497 25.42 -18.12 -28.42
CA THR A 497 24.66 -19.32 -28.72
C THR A 497 23.29 -18.94 -29.24
N VAL A 498 22.86 -19.57 -30.34
CA VAL A 498 21.50 -19.49 -30.87
C VAL A 498 20.90 -20.88 -30.87
N ARG A 499 19.66 -20.98 -30.38
CA ARG A 499 18.88 -22.22 -30.41
C ARG A 499 17.43 -21.95 -30.75
N GLY A 500 16.78 -22.92 -31.38
CA GLY A 500 15.36 -22.88 -31.67
C GLY A 500 14.68 -24.14 -31.16
N GLN A 501 13.53 -24.00 -30.52
CA GLN A 501 12.75 -25.12 -30.01
C GLN A 501 11.29 -25.00 -30.48
N PRO A 502 10.82 -25.89 -31.38
CA PRO A 502 9.40 -26.10 -31.56
C PRO A 502 8.85 -26.99 -30.42
N THR A 503 7.66 -26.70 -29.95
CA THR A 503 6.87 -27.59 -29.08
C THR A 503 5.48 -27.71 -29.66
N LEU A 504 5.03 -28.93 -29.91
CA LEU A 504 3.72 -29.24 -30.45
C LEU A 504 2.94 -30.05 -29.44
N GLY A 505 1.63 -29.84 -29.39
CA GLY A 505 0.81 -30.58 -28.46
C GLY A 505 -0.66 -30.65 -28.79
N VAL A 506 -1.30 -31.59 -28.13
CA VAL A 506 -2.75 -31.74 -28.12
C VAL A 506 -3.20 -31.83 -26.66
N GLU A 507 -4.33 -31.23 -26.37
CA GLU A 507 -4.94 -31.25 -25.05
C GLU A 507 -6.40 -31.64 -25.18
N LEU A 508 -6.85 -32.54 -24.31
CA LEU A 508 -8.23 -32.95 -24.18
C LEU A 508 -8.72 -32.60 -22.79
N ARG A 509 -9.78 -31.82 -22.71
CA ARG A 509 -10.50 -31.49 -21.47
C ARG A 509 -11.93 -32.01 -21.57
N TRP A 510 -12.41 -32.60 -20.51
CA TRP A 510 -13.77 -33.11 -20.49
C TRP A 510 -14.52 -32.67 -19.25
N PRO A 511 -15.03 -31.42 -19.23
CA PRO A 511 -15.72 -30.90 -18.06
C PRO A 511 -17.11 -31.52 -17.92
N TRP A 512 -17.36 -32.13 -16.77
CA TRP A 512 -18.69 -32.60 -16.35
C TRP A 512 -19.23 -31.72 -15.27
N ALA A 513 -20.38 -31.10 -15.50
CA ALA A 513 -21.08 -30.30 -14.53
C ALA A 513 -22.37 -30.98 -14.10
N ASN A 514 -22.58 -31.09 -12.79
CA ASN A 514 -23.81 -31.59 -12.20
C ASN A 514 -24.30 -30.66 -11.10
N THR A 515 -25.53 -30.20 -11.22
CA THR A 515 -26.21 -29.45 -10.15
C THR A 515 -27.17 -30.38 -9.44
N SER A 516 -26.92 -30.65 -8.17
CA SER A 516 -27.71 -31.52 -7.32
C SER A 516 -28.08 -30.78 -6.05
N GLY A 517 -29.39 -30.55 -5.82
CA GLY A 517 -29.84 -29.70 -4.73
C GLY A 517 -29.30 -28.31 -4.85
N ASP A 518 -28.67 -27.82 -3.78
CA ASP A 518 -28.12 -26.46 -3.68
C ASP A 518 -26.65 -26.37 -4.07
N ALA A 519 -26.05 -27.41 -4.68
CA ALA A 519 -24.64 -27.41 -5.02
C ALA A 519 -24.39 -27.71 -6.50
N THR A 520 -23.42 -27.04 -7.09
CA THR A 520 -22.86 -27.32 -8.42
C THR A 520 -21.50 -27.99 -8.25
N ASN A 521 -21.35 -29.17 -8.84
CA ASN A 521 -20.06 -29.87 -8.92
C ASN A 521 -19.57 -29.85 -10.37
N VAL A 522 -18.30 -29.55 -10.56
CA VAL A 522 -17.60 -29.62 -11.84
C VAL A 522 -16.40 -30.54 -11.67
N ILE A 523 -16.30 -31.57 -12.51
CA ILE A 523 -15.13 -32.45 -12.56
C ILE A 523 -14.54 -32.29 -13.96
N GLU A 524 -13.29 -31.91 -14.07
CA GLU A 524 -12.60 -31.70 -15.35
C GLU A 524 -11.32 -32.53 -15.40
N PRO A 525 -11.35 -33.75 -15.96
CA PRO A 525 -10.14 -34.44 -16.34
C PRO A 525 -9.50 -33.74 -17.55
N VAL A 526 -8.17 -33.63 -17.49
CA VAL A 526 -7.33 -33.04 -18.53
C VAL A 526 -6.20 -33.99 -18.85
N ALA A 527 -6.00 -34.27 -20.15
CA ALA A 527 -4.87 -34.99 -20.67
C ALA A 527 -4.22 -34.15 -21.77
N GLN A 528 -2.96 -33.85 -21.61
CA GLN A 528 -2.19 -33.06 -22.57
C GLN A 528 -0.94 -33.86 -22.97
N LEU A 529 -0.72 -34.01 -24.27
CA LEU A 529 0.48 -34.62 -24.85
C LEU A 529 1.29 -33.55 -25.54
N LEU A 530 2.54 -33.40 -25.16
CA LEU A 530 3.49 -32.45 -25.71
C LEU A 530 4.69 -33.20 -26.30
N TRP A 531 5.19 -32.69 -27.40
CA TRP A 531 6.43 -33.11 -28.02
C TRP A 531 7.33 -31.90 -28.26
N SER A 532 8.59 -32.01 -27.92
CA SER A 532 9.68 -31.10 -28.27
C SER A 532 10.95 -31.92 -28.54
N PRO A 533 11.96 -31.38 -29.24
CA PRO A 533 13.22 -32.07 -29.46
C PRO A 533 13.86 -32.52 -28.16
N ASP A 534 14.52 -33.70 -28.18
CA ASP A 534 15.16 -34.29 -27.01
C ASP A 534 16.52 -33.66 -26.68
N TYR A 535 17.03 -32.81 -27.54
CA TYR A 535 18.27 -32.10 -27.36
C TYR A 535 18.18 -30.65 -27.77
N LEU A 536 18.63 -29.80 -26.87
CA LEU A 536 18.90 -28.37 -27.14
C LEU A 536 20.38 -28.11 -26.84
N LYS A 537 20.98 -27.20 -27.62
CA LYS A 537 22.32 -26.72 -27.31
C LYS A 537 22.33 -26.13 -25.90
N PRO A 538 23.24 -26.56 -25.00
CA PRO A 538 23.29 -26.06 -23.64
C PRO A 538 23.65 -24.57 -23.62
N ILE A 539 23.06 -23.85 -22.67
CA ILE A 539 23.36 -22.47 -22.32
C ILE A 539 23.47 -22.41 -20.79
N VAL A 540 23.96 -21.30 -20.27
CA VAL A 540 24.01 -21.12 -18.82
C VAL A 540 22.59 -21.07 -18.24
N ASP A 541 22.43 -21.65 -17.07
CA ASP A 541 21.25 -21.54 -16.23
C ASP A 541 21.47 -20.44 -15.19
N GLU A 542 20.65 -19.38 -15.26
CA GLU A 542 20.70 -18.24 -14.34
C GLU A 542 19.34 -18.03 -13.67
N ASP A 543 18.24 -18.26 -14.41
CA ASP A 543 16.89 -17.98 -13.96
C ASP A 543 16.09 -19.25 -13.63
N SER A 544 16.62 -20.44 -13.89
CA SER A 544 15.88 -21.71 -13.82
C SER A 544 16.39 -22.69 -12.75
N LEU A 545 17.33 -22.25 -11.91
CA LEU A 545 17.92 -23.06 -10.83
C LEU A 545 16.88 -23.60 -9.84
N LEU A 546 15.89 -22.79 -9.48
CA LEU A 546 14.83 -23.17 -8.55
C LEU A 546 13.57 -23.52 -9.33
N THR A 547 13.33 -24.82 -9.51
CA THR A 547 12.13 -25.30 -10.20
C THR A 547 10.91 -25.28 -9.27
N GLU A 548 9.75 -24.91 -9.82
CA GLU A 548 8.48 -24.97 -9.12
C GLU A 548 7.52 -25.89 -9.87
N PHE A 549 6.77 -26.71 -9.13
CA PHE A 549 5.71 -27.52 -9.67
C PHE A 549 4.42 -27.27 -8.90
N ASP A 550 3.42 -26.77 -9.61
CA ASP A 550 2.14 -26.41 -9.03
C ASP A 550 0.97 -26.58 -10.01
N GLU A 551 -0.26 -26.33 -9.52
CA GLU A 551 -1.48 -26.39 -10.32
C GLU A 551 -1.52 -25.35 -11.45
N GLY A 552 -0.76 -24.29 -11.35
CA GLY A 552 -0.67 -23.23 -12.35
C GLY A 552 0.22 -23.62 -13.55
N ASN A 553 1.21 -24.51 -13.33
CA ASN A 553 2.13 -24.90 -14.39
C ASN A 553 2.05 -26.39 -14.81
N LEU A 554 1.16 -27.19 -14.21
CA LEU A 554 0.95 -28.59 -14.56
C LEU A 554 0.76 -28.80 -16.07
N PHE A 555 0.03 -27.90 -16.74
CA PHE A 555 -0.26 -27.96 -18.19
C PHE A 555 0.53 -26.94 -19.01
N SER A 556 1.62 -26.37 -18.46
CA SER A 556 2.50 -25.45 -19.19
C SER A 556 3.37 -26.17 -20.20
N PHE A 557 3.85 -25.46 -21.24
CA PHE A 557 4.85 -25.99 -22.19
C PHE A 557 6.18 -26.30 -21.51
N SER A 558 6.52 -25.63 -20.43
CA SER A 558 7.73 -25.83 -19.64
C SER A 558 7.47 -25.51 -18.17
N ARG A 559 8.09 -26.24 -17.26
CA ARG A 559 8.04 -26.00 -15.81
C ARG A 559 9.26 -25.26 -15.29
N PHE A 560 10.24 -25.00 -16.14
CA PHE A 560 11.32 -24.10 -15.77
C PHE A 560 10.80 -22.68 -15.56
N PRO A 561 11.17 -21.99 -14.47
CA PRO A 561 10.70 -20.65 -14.18
C PRO A 561 11.32 -19.60 -15.10
N GLY A 562 12.57 -19.78 -15.50
CA GLY A 562 13.30 -18.89 -16.39
C GLY A 562 13.07 -19.18 -17.87
N GLY A 563 13.47 -18.23 -18.72
CA GLY A 563 13.47 -18.41 -20.17
C GLY A 563 14.78 -19.00 -20.73
N ASP A 564 15.77 -19.20 -19.88
CA ASP A 564 17.06 -19.83 -20.19
C ASP A 564 16.96 -21.34 -20.31
N MET A 565 16.07 -21.98 -19.58
CA MET A 565 15.80 -23.41 -19.71
C MET A 565 14.41 -23.66 -20.30
N ARG A 566 14.30 -24.72 -21.06
CA ARG A 566 13.04 -25.17 -21.66
C ARG A 566 12.95 -26.67 -21.60
N GLU A 567 11.79 -27.19 -21.20
CA GLU A 567 11.55 -28.61 -21.05
C GLU A 567 11.58 -29.32 -22.42
N GLN A 568 12.31 -30.40 -22.51
CA GLN A 568 12.60 -31.20 -23.70
C GLN A 568 11.89 -32.53 -23.66
N GLY A 569 11.84 -33.22 -24.80
CA GLY A 569 11.32 -34.59 -24.92
C GLY A 569 9.79 -34.66 -25.05
N THR A 570 9.32 -35.88 -25.17
CA THR A 570 7.89 -36.19 -25.26
C THR A 570 7.33 -36.44 -23.87
N ARG A 571 6.21 -35.78 -23.54
CA ARG A 571 5.61 -35.88 -22.21
C ARG A 571 4.09 -35.80 -22.23
N ALA A 572 3.46 -36.49 -21.30
CA ALA A 572 2.04 -36.41 -21.04
C ALA A 572 1.80 -35.73 -19.67
N ASN A 573 1.02 -34.66 -19.66
CA ASN A 573 0.57 -34.00 -18.47
C ASN A 573 -0.85 -34.45 -18.17
N LEU A 574 -1.08 -35.06 -17.02
CA LEU A 574 -2.37 -35.62 -16.64
C LEU A 574 -2.86 -34.95 -15.36
N GLY A 575 -4.11 -34.60 -15.31
CA GLY A 575 -4.71 -34.05 -14.10
C GLY A 575 -6.22 -34.08 -14.10
N VAL A 576 -6.77 -33.97 -12.91
CA VAL A 576 -8.22 -33.86 -12.68
C VAL A 576 -8.44 -32.72 -11.71
N THR A 577 -9.30 -31.79 -12.09
CA THR A 577 -9.76 -30.71 -11.21
C THR A 577 -11.23 -31.00 -10.83
N TRP A 578 -11.50 -31.03 -9.55
CA TRP A 578 -12.85 -31.07 -9.01
C TRP A 578 -13.16 -29.76 -8.31
N THR A 579 -14.27 -29.12 -8.67
CA THR A 579 -14.75 -27.88 -8.04
C THR A 579 -16.19 -28.08 -7.59
N ARG A 580 -16.46 -27.78 -6.33
CA ARG A 580 -17.81 -27.71 -5.78
C ARG A 580 -18.12 -26.30 -5.32
N ILE A 581 -19.24 -25.77 -5.78
CA ILE A 581 -19.80 -24.48 -5.36
C ILE A 581 -21.14 -24.76 -4.70
N ASP A 582 -21.29 -24.39 -3.44
CA ASP A 582 -22.50 -24.65 -2.64
C ASP A 582 -23.28 -23.34 -2.45
N ALA A 583 -24.59 -23.40 -2.53
CA ALA A 583 -25.48 -22.25 -2.34
C ALA A 583 -25.39 -21.65 -0.92
N ALA A 584 -24.91 -22.42 0.06
CA ALA A 584 -24.57 -21.89 1.39
C ALA A 584 -23.37 -20.95 1.39
N GLY A 585 -22.78 -20.66 0.20
CA GLY A 585 -21.71 -19.68 0.01
C GLY A 585 -20.29 -20.20 0.26
N TRP A 586 -20.09 -21.51 0.31
CA TRP A 586 -18.76 -22.10 0.36
C TRP A 586 -18.39 -22.80 -0.96
N SER A 587 -17.11 -22.87 -1.22
CA SER A 587 -16.58 -23.61 -2.38
C SER A 587 -15.31 -24.36 -2.03
N VAL A 588 -15.09 -25.47 -2.71
CA VAL A 588 -13.82 -26.22 -2.67
C VAL A 588 -13.40 -26.55 -4.10
N GLY A 589 -12.12 -26.34 -4.37
CA GLY A 589 -11.47 -26.76 -5.60
C GLY A 589 -10.28 -27.64 -5.28
N THR A 590 -10.15 -28.78 -5.93
CA THR A 590 -9.03 -29.70 -5.76
C THR A 590 -8.50 -30.12 -7.12
N THR A 591 -7.20 -29.98 -7.35
CA THR A 591 -6.49 -30.44 -8.54
C THR A 591 -5.49 -31.49 -8.13
N VAL A 592 -5.51 -32.64 -8.82
CA VAL A 592 -4.53 -33.70 -8.68
C VAL A 592 -3.94 -33.96 -10.06
N GLY A 593 -2.62 -34.10 -10.13
CA GLY A 593 -1.99 -34.36 -11.43
C GLY A 593 -0.53 -34.74 -11.32
N ARG A 594 0.02 -35.20 -12.42
CA ARG A 594 1.45 -35.49 -12.58
C ARG A 594 1.90 -35.40 -14.04
N VAL A 595 3.18 -35.33 -14.24
CA VAL A 595 3.86 -35.35 -15.55
C VAL A 595 4.49 -36.73 -15.78
N ILE A 596 4.28 -37.25 -16.96
CA ILE A 596 4.88 -38.55 -17.40
C ILE A 596 5.74 -38.27 -18.64
N ARG A 597 7.02 -38.59 -18.60
CA ARG A 597 7.97 -38.42 -19.69
C ARG A 597 8.27 -39.77 -20.35
N VAL A 598 8.52 -39.76 -21.65
CA VAL A 598 8.92 -40.97 -22.38
C VAL A 598 10.32 -41.36 -21.96
N ASP A 599 11.23 -40.39 -21.88
CA ASP A 599 12.63 -40.59 -21.49
C ASP A 599 13.00 -39.61 -20.38
N ASP A 600 13.85 -40.06 -19.46
CA ASP A 600 14.48 -39.18 -18.49
C ASP A 600 15.70 -38.52 -19.15
N LEU A 601 15.62 -37.22 -19.37
CA LEU A 601 16.73 -36.45 -19.96
C LEU A 601 17.57 -35.73 -18.89
N ASN A 602 17.39 -36.05 -17.62
CA ASN A 602 18.10 -35.47 -16.48
C ASN A 602 18.09 -33.92 -16.48
N GLN A 603 16.97 -33.33 -16.87
CA GLN A 603 16.85 -31.88 -17.05
C GLN A 603 16.40 -31.16 -15.77
N PHE A 604 15.90 -31.86 -14.77
CA PHE A 604 15.52 -31.35 -13.47
C PHE A 604 16.43 -31.90 -12.38
N PRO A 605 16.73 -31.11 -11.32
CA PRO A 605 17.50 -31.60 -10.18
C PRO A 605 16.82 -32.78 -9.49
N GLU A 606 17.60 -33.67 -8.93
CA GLU A 606 17.10 -34.74 -8.04
C GLU A 606 16.33 -34.11 -6.87
N ASP A 607 15.30 -34.77 -6.37
CA ASP A 607 14.43 -34.31 -5.27
C ASP A 607 13.70 -32.97 -5.54
N SER A 608 13.60 -32.56 -6.80
CA SER A 608 12.80 -31.38 -7.18
C SER A 608 11.29 -31.65 -7.27
N GLY A 609 10.91 -32.94 -7.20
CA GLY A 609 9.56 -33.42 -7.50
C GLY A 609 9.21 -33.42 -8.99
N LEU A 610 10.16 -33.03 -9.86
CA LEU A 610 10.05 -33.03 -11.31
C LEU A 610 11.08 -33.97 -11.99
N ASP A 611 11.99 -34.53 -11.26
CA ASP A 611 13.03 -35.46 -11.75
C ASP A 611 12.46 -36.80 -12.26
N GLY A 612 13.28 -37.54 -13.01
CA GLY A 612 12.91 -38.83 -13.55
C GLY A 612 11.86 -38.79 -14.67
N THR A 613 11.38 -39.99 -15.04
CA THR A 613 10.33 -40.18 -16.04
C THR A 613 8.93 -39.83 -15.50
N TYR A 614 8.73 -39.91 -14.20
CA TYR A 614 7.48 -39.54 -13.51
C TYR A 614 7.75 -38.43 -12.52
N SER A 615 7.06 -37.33 -12.66
CA SER A 615 7.08 -36.32 -11.58
C SER A 615 6.42 -36.86 -10.32
N ASP A 616 6.61 -36.20 -9.20
CA ASP A 616 5.76 -36.34 -8.04
C ASP A 616 4.28 -36.06 -8.36
N TRP A 617 3.40 -36.59 -7.53
CA TRP A 617 2.01 -36.22 -7.54
C TRP A 617 1.83 -34.82 -6.98
N LEU A 618 1.17 -33.97 -7.75
CA LEU A 618 0.72 -32.66 -7.32
C LEU A 618 -0.69 -32.76 -6.76
N LEU A 619 -0.90 -32.23 -5.57
CA LEU A 619 -2.21 -31.99 -4.96
C LEU A 619 -2.33 -30.50 -4.62
N GLY A 620 -3.24 -29.80 -5.27
CA GLY A 620 -3.63 -28.43 -4.93
C GLY A 620 -5.07 -28.40 -4.45
N THR A 621 -5.34 -27.83 -3.27
CA THR A 621 -6.70 -27.71 -2.73
C THR A 621 -6.94 -26.29 -2.23
N THR A 622 -8.07 -25.70 -2.64
CA THR A 622 -8.50 -24.40 -2.16
C THR A 622 -9.93 -24.52 -1.62
N PHE A 623 -10.15 -24.09 -0.39
CA PHE A 623 -11.46 -24.01 0.25
C PHE A 623 -11.76 -22.56 0.61
N THR A 624 -12.97 -22.11 0.29
CA THR A 624 -13.46 -20.77 0.67
C THR A 624 -14.85 -20.91 1.29
N ALA A 625 -15.04 -20.38 2.47
CA ALA A 625 -16.32 -20.41 3.18
C ALA A 625 -16.99 -19.04 3.20
N ALA A 626 -18.31 -19.00 3.31
CA ALA A 626 -19.12 -17.79 3.38
C ALA A 626 -18.77 -16.87 4.57
N ASN A 627 -18.21 -17.45 5.63
CA ASN A 627 -17.79 -16.72 6.83
C ASN A 627 -16.40 -16.09 6.71
N GLY A 628 -15.81 -16.04 5.50
CA GLY A 628 -14.50 -15.43 5.25
C GLY A 628 -13.29 -16.32 5.56
N LEU A 629 -13.50 -17.61 5.85
CA LEU A 629 -12.40 -18.59 5.96
C LEU A 629 -11.94 -19.00 4.56
N THR A 630 -10.63 -18.95 4.33
CA THR A 630 -9.94 -19.48 3.16
C THR A 630 -8.86 -20.44 3.59
N ILE A 631 -8.75 -21.57 2.95
CA ILE A 631 -7.66 -22.53 3.15
C ILE A 631 -7.13 -22.88 1.78
N ALA A 632 -5.83 -22.77 1.60
CA ALA A 632 -5.11 -23.25 0.41
C ALA A 632 -4.02 -24.21 0.86
N ASN A 633 -4.01 -25.38 0.27
CA ASN A 633 -2.99 -26.41 0.50
C ASN A 633 -2.40 -26.81 -0.83
N ARG A 634 -1.10 -26.99 -0.86
CA ARG A 634 -0.35 -27.55 -1.99
C ARG A 634 0.65 -28.56 -1.48
N ALA A 635 0.66 -29.74 -2.08
CA ALA A 635 1.56 -30.80 -1.71
C ALA A 635 2.16 -31.46 -2.96
N LEU A 636 3.44 -31.82 -2.87
CA LEU A 636 4.13 -32.70 -3.79
C LEU A 636 4.55 -33.95 -3.02
N PHE A 637 4.27 -35.14 -3.56
CA PHE A 637 4.60 -36.43 -2.92
C PHE A 637 4.81 -37.51 -3.97
N ASP A 638 5.67 -38.44 -3.65
CA ASP A 638 5.98 -39.58 -4.51
C ASP A 638 4.90 -40.70 -4.46
N ASP A 639 5.13 -41.82 -5.14
CA ASP A 639 4.21 -42.95 -5.17
C ASP A 639 4.11 -43.73 -3.82
N ASN A 640 5.01 -43.45 -2.86
CA ASN A 640 5.00 -44.00 -1.50
C ASN A 640 4.33 -43.05 -0.50
N PHE A 641 3.84 -41.86 -0.94
CA PHE A 641 3.35 -40.75 -0.11
C PHE A 641 4.45 -40.10 0.74
N ASP A 642 5.71 -40.17 0.31
CA ASP A 642 6.77 -39.34 0.89
C ASP A 642 6.67 -37.92 0.27
N PHE A 643 6.60 -36.93 1.12
CA PHE A 643 6.40 -35.53 0.68
C PHE A 643 7.74 -34.89 0.32
N ALA A 644 7.82 -34.26 -0.84
CA ALA A 644 8.92 -33.37 -1.22
C ALA A 644 8.64 -31.91 -0.81
N ARG A 645 7.35 -31.51 -0.83
CA ARG A 645 6.93 -30.16 -0.47
C ARG A 645 5.49 -30.13 0.07
N GLU A 646 5.26 -29.33 1.09
CA GLU A 646 3.94 -29.07 1.67
C GLU A 646 3.78 -27.59 1.99
N GLU A 647 2.74 -26.96 1.46
CA GLU A 647 2.38 -25.58 1.75
C GLU A 647 0.93 -25.53 2.24
N LEU A 648 0.72 -24.89 3.39
CA LEU A 648 -0.61 -24.61 3.92
C LEU A 648 -0.75 -23.12 4.20
N ARG A 649 -1.80 -22.51 3.65
CA ARG A 649 -2.19 -21.13 3.95
C ARG A 649 -3.60 -21.11 4.47
N VAL A 650 -3.81 -20.40 5.57
CA VAL A 650 -5.11 -20.21 6.19
C VAL A 650 -5.36 -18.73 6.35
N GLY A 651 -6.45 -18.25 5.78
CA GLY A 651 -6.94 -16.90 5.92
C GLY A 651 -8.31 -16.90 6.57
N TYR A 652 -8.56 -15.98 7.49
CA TYR A 652 -9.89 -15.76 8.06
C TYR A 652 -10.14 -14.27 8.23
N LEU A 653 -11.18 -13.77 7.60
CA LEU A 653 -11.55 -12.35 7.67
C LEU A 653 -13.05 -12.23 7.87
N GLN A 654 -13.47 -11.95 9.10
CA GLN A 654 -14.86 -11.73 9.43
C GLN A 654 -15.01 -10.70 10.55
N GLY A 655 -15.71 -9.61 10.27
CA GLY A 655 -16.04 -8.61 11.27
C GLY A 655 -14.82 -8.10 12.03
N ARG A 656 -14.64 -8.57 13.27
CA ARG A 656 -13.60 -8.12 14.19
C ARG A 656 -12.31 -8.95 14.16
N TYR A 657 -12.26 -9.99 13.35
CA TYR A 657 -11.14 -10.92 13.31
C TYR A 657 -10.49 -10.94 11.92
N SER A 658 -9.17 -10.88 11.89
CA SER A 658 -8.37 -11.17 10.73
C SER A 658 -7.22 -12.08 11.15
N VAL A 659 -7.10 -13.23 10.49
CA VAL A 659 -6.03 -14.21 10.71
C VAL A 659 -5.42 -14.56 9.36
N ALA A 660 -4.10 -14.51 9.27
CA ALA A 660 -3.33 -15.05 8.17
C ALA A 660 -2.25 -15.98 8.76
N ALA A 661 -2.30 -17.25 8.42
CA ALA A 661 -1.31 -18.25 8.83
C ALA A 661 -0.76 -18.95 7.59
N GLY A 662 0.54 -19.19 7.60
CA GLY A 662 1.24 -19.93 6.56
C GLY A 662 2.21 -20.92 7.18
N TYR A 663 2.19 -22.14 6.66
CA TYR A 663 3.16 -23.18 6.98
C TYR A 663 3.79 -23.65 5.68
N ILE A 664 5.09 -23.84 5.68
CA ILE A 664 5.83 -24.44 4.57
C ILE A 664 6.78 -25.49 5.12
N TRP A 665 6.78 -26.64 4.47
CA TRP A 665 7.79 -27.67 4.63
C TRP A 665 8.35 -28.04 3.27
N MET A 666 9.66 -28.17 3.17
CA MET A 666 10.37 -28.63 1.97
C MET A 666 11.49 -29.57 2.38
N GLN A 667 11.63 -30.66 1.66
CA GLN A 667 12.72 -31.60 1.82
C GLN A 667 14.07 -30.93 1.51
N ALA A 668 15.13 -31.39 2.16
CA ALA A 668 16.49 -30.97 1.86
C ALA A 668 16.83 -31.21 0.37
N ASN A 669 17.39 -30.21 -0.29
CA ASN A 669 17.90 -30.32 -1.67
C ASN A 669 19.18 -29.50 -1.80
N ALA A 670 20.31 -30.16 -1.83
CA ALA A 670 21.62 -29.50 -1.89
C ALA A 670 21.85 -28.80 -3.23
N ALA A 671 21.26 -29.29 -4.33
CA ALA A 671 21.37 -28.69 -5.65
C ALA A 671 20.61 -27.32 -5.72
N GLU A 672 19.60 -27.16 -4.88
CA GLU A 672 18.84 -25.89 -4.72
C GLU A 672 19.37 -25.02 -3.57
N GLY A 673 20.55 -25.30 -3.02
CA GLY A 673 21.13 -24.56 -1.89
C GLY A 673 20.44 -24.81 -0.55
N ARG A 674 19.66 -25.89 -0.40
CA ARG A 674 18.97 -26.30 0.83
C ARG A 674 19.50 -27.63 1.37
N PRO A 675 20.62 -27.64 2.11
CA PRO A 675 21.21 -28.90 2.60
C PRO A 675 20.41 -29.53 3.75
N LEU A 676 19.44 -28.85 4.33
CA LEU A 676 18.54 -29.31 5.40
C LEU A 676 17.09 -29.06 5.03
N ASP A 677 16.19 -29.87 5.60
CA ASP A 677 14.76 -29.62 5.47
C ASP A 677 14.40 -28.21 5.94
N THR A 678 13.53 -27.55 5.23
CA THR A 678 13.00 -26.27 5.63
C THR A 678 11.61 -26.45 6.22
N SER A 679 11.38 -25.98 7.45
CA SER A 679 10.08 -26.01 8.09
C SER A 679 9.83 -24.68 8.81
N GLN A 680 8.84 -23.90 8.33
CA GLN A 680 8.58 -22.56 8.84
C GLN A 680 7.09 -22.30 9.03
N LEU A 681 6.76 -21.58 10.09
CA LEU A 681 5.42 -21.11 10.42
C LEU A 681 5.41 -19.59 10.50
N ALA A 682 4.46 -18.96 9.80
CA ALA A 682 4.16 -17.54 9.90
C ALA A 682 2.72 -17.34 10.37
N LEU A 683 2.49 -16.40 11.29
CA LEU A 683 1.17 -16.05 11.78
C LEU A 683 1.05 -14.54 11.94
N GLU A 684 0.00 -13.97 11.36
CA GLU A 684 -0.43 -12.61 11.58
C GLU A 684 -1.91 -12.61 11.99
N THR A 685 -2.24 -11.97 13.11
CA THR A 685 -3.62 -11.83 13.56
C THR A 685 -3.90 -10.38 13.91
N LYS A 686 -5.11 -9.93 13.59
CA LYS A 686 -5.68 -8.69 14.12
C LYS A 686 -7.04 -9.03 14.73
N TRP A 687 -7.26 -8.58 15.95
CA TRP A 687 -8.50 -8.78 16.69
C TRP A 687 -8.98 -7.46 17.29
N ALA A 688 -10.12 -6.97 16.83
CA ALA A 688 -10.84 -5.87 17.45
C ALA A 688 -11.72 -6.41 18.58
N TRP A 689 -11.33 -6.19 19.84
CA TRP A 689 -12.04 -6.70 21.02
C TRP A 689 -13.39 -6.02 21.17
N ASN A 690 -13.41 -4.72 20.91
CA ASN A 690 -14.59 -3.89 20.81
C ASN A 690 -14.35 -2.79 19.76
N ASP A 691 -15.17 -1.75 19.75
CA ASP A 691 -15.07 -0.68 18.75
C ASP A 691 -13.84 0.23 18.99
N ASP A 692 -13.30 0.23 20.22
CA ASP A 692 -12.17 1.09 20.62
C ASP A 692 -10.84 0.34 20.69
N TRP A 693 -10.83 -0.95 20.98
CA TRP A 693 -9.61 -1.72 21.22
C TRP A 693 -9.34 -2.76 20.15
N SER A 694 -8.14 -2.74 19.62
CA SER A 694 -7.64 -3.80 18.74
C SER A 694 -6.24 -4.27 19.16
N SER A 695 -5.95 -5.54 18.87
CA SER A 695 -4.62 -6.13 19.04
C SER A 695 -4.14 -6.74 17.74
N LYS A 696 -2.82 -6.72 17.53
CA LYS A 696 -2.13 -7.36 16.42
C LYS A 696 -1.03 -8.25 16.96
N ILE A 697 -0.96 -9.49 16.47
CA ILE A 697 0.13 -10.43 16.77
C ILE A 697 0.79 -10.83 15.47
N ILE A 698 2.11 -10.79 15.43
CA ILE A 698 2.91 -11.27 14.30
C ILE A 698 3.94 -12.23 14.87
N THR A 699 4.10 -13.41 14.26
CA THR A 699 5.19 -14.32 14.57
C THR A 699 5.68 -15.05 13.33
N ARG A 700 6.99 -15.25 13.27
CA ARG A 700 7.65 -16.17 12.33
C ARG A 700 8.50 -17.13 13.16
N TYR A 701 8.31 -18.41 12.98
CA TYR A 701 9.01 -19.46 13.69
C TYR A 701 9.65 -20.44 12.72
N ASP A 702 10.94 -20.65 12.86
CA ASP A 702 11.69 -21.66 12.14
C ASP A 702 11.68 -22.94 12.97
N LEU A 703 10.95 -23.94 12.50
CA LEU A 703 10.80 -25.23 13.18
C LEU A 703 12.06 -26.11 13.00
N THR A 704 12.76 -25.96 11.88
CA THR A 704 14.04 -26.66 11.64
C THR A 704 15.11 -26.18 12.60
N ALA A 705 15.28 -24.88 12.72
CA ALA A 705 16.23 -24.26 13.64
C ALA A 705 15.71 -24.19 15.09
N GLN A 706 14.44 -24.58 15.33
CA GLN A 706 13.75 -24.53 16.63
C GLN A 706 13.82 -23.18 17.31
N ARG A 707 13.72 -22.09 16.54
CA ARG A 707 13.80 -20.73 17.06
C ARG A 707 12.77 -19.81 16.40
N ALA A 708 12.31 -18.81 17.16
CA ALA A 708 11.55 -17.73 16.56
C ALA A 708 12.49 -16.86 15.72
N ALA A 709 12.06 -16.44 14.54
CA ALA A 709 12.75 -15.42 13.76
C ALA A 709 12.31 -14.03 14.19
N LYS A 710 10.99 -13.81 14.34
CA LYS A 710 10.39 -12.53 14.75
C LYS A 710 9.12 -12.80 15.55
N ALA A 711 8.88 -12.03 16.60
CA ALA A 711 7.61 -11.98 17.32
C ALA A 711 7.24 -10.53 17.62
N GLY A 712 5.97 -10.18 17.47
CA GLY A 712 5.47 -8.83 17.72
C GLY A 712 4.06 -8.85 18.28
N LEU A 713 3.79 -7.91 19.19
CA LEU A 713 2.48 -7.62 19.77
C LEU A 713 2.19 -6.13 19.60
N GLY A 714 1.07 -5.79 18.98
CA GLY A 714 0.52 -4.44 18.91
C GLY A 714 -0.78 -4.36 19.69
N LEU A 715 -1.00 -3.24 20.37
CA LEU A 715 -2.25 -2.90 21.02
C LEU A 715 -2.63 -1.47 20.61
N GLU A 716 -3.80 -1.31 20.03
CA GLU A 716 -4.33 -0.02 19.62
C GLU A 716 -5.62 0.27 20.40
N TYR A 717 -5.66 1.44 21.01
CA TYR A 717 -6.88 2.06 21.51
C TYR A 717 -7.24 3.23 20.61
N ALA A 718 -8.44 3.24 20.05
CA ALA A 718 -8.86 4.28 19.14
C ALA A 718 -10.33 4.60 19.37
N ASN A 719 -10.62 5.87 19.69
CA ASN A 719 -11.99 6.37 19.80
C ASN A 719 -12.16 7.65 18.96
N GLU A 720 -13.29 8.34 19.12
CA GLU A 720 -13.62 9.55 18.34
C GLU A 720 -12.62 10.71 18.52
N CYS A 721 -11.85 10.73 19.61
CA CYS A 721 -11.00 11.85 19.94
C CYS A 721 -9.51 11.55 20.07
N MET A 722 -9.10 10.28 20.12
CA MET A 722 -7.68 9.93 20.19
C MET A 722 -7.39 8.50 19.70
N THR A 723 -6.14 8.29 19.30
CA THR A 723 -5.58 6.96 19.05
C THR A 723 -4.31 6.80 19.89
N VAL A 724 -4.17 5.67 20.56
CA VAL A 724 -2.98 5.27 21.29
C VAL A 724 -2.49 3.94 20.74
N ASP A 725 -1.24 3.88 20.31
CA ASP A 725 -0.59 2.67 19.85
C ASP A 725 0.52 2.26 20.80
N LEU A 726 0.49 1.00 21.16
CA LEU A 726 1.54 0.30 21.91
C LEU A 726 2.06 -0.84 21.02
N SER A 727 3.35 -0.94 20.88
CA SER A 727 3.99 -2.06 20.17
C SER A 727 5.15 -2.64 20.96
N LEU A 728 5.25 -3.95 20.94
CA LEU A 728 6.39 -4.70 21.47
C LEU A 728 6.79 -5.70 20.40
N SER A 729 8.03 -5.66 19.95
CA SER A 729 8.54 -6.63 18.99
C SER A 729 9.90 -7.14 19.42
N ARG A 730 10.18 -8.40 19.07
CA ARG A 730 11.48 -9.01 19.25
C ARG A 730 11.89 -9.75 17.99
N ARG A 731 13.04 -9.40 17.47
CA ARG A 731 13.77 -10.15 16.47
C ARG A 731 14.75 -11.07 17.19
N TYR A 732 14.76 -12.35 16.84
CA TYR A 732 15.62 -13.37 17.45
C TYR A 732 16.76 -13.77 16.50
N THR A 733 16.60 -13.52 15.21
CA THR A 733 17.64 -13.80 14.21
C THR A 733 18.82 -12.90 14.40
N SER A 734 19.99 -13.45 14.27
CA SER A 734 21.27 -12.75 14.26
C SER A 734 22.09 -13.23 13.07
N SER A 735 22.88 -12.33 12.52
CA SER A 735 23.92 -12.62 11.52
C SER A 735 25.19 -11.86 11.93
N THR A 736 26.25 -11.94 11.15
CA THR A 736 27.45 -11.14 11.40
C THR A 736 27.17 -9.64 11.43
N ASN A 737 26.12 -9.21 10.71
CA ASN A 737 25.72 -7.81 10.54
C ASN A 737 24.57 -7.39 11.46
N VAL A 738 23.79 -8.32 12.02
CA VAL A 738 22.53 -8.02 12.73
C VAL A 738 22.47 -8.78 14.04
N THR A 739 22.21 -8.06 15.14
CA THR A 739 22.03 -8.64 16.47
C THR A 739 20.54 -8.77 16.85
N PRO A 740 20.18 -9.74 17.74
CA PRO A 740 18.82 -9.82 18.25
C PRO A 740 18.41 -8.54 18.96
N GLU A 741 17.21 -8.04 18.68
CA GLU A 741 16.72 -6.77 19.22
C GLU A 741 15.31 -6.88 19.77
N THR A 742 15.06 -6.18 20.89
CA THR A 742 13.72 -5.95 21.42
C THR A 742 13.39 -4.47 21.30
N SER A 743 12.24 -4.16 20.67
CA SER A 743 11.74 -2.80 20.47
C SER A 743 10.38 -2.63 21.14
N PHE A 744 10.23 -1.55 21.88
CA PHE A 744 8.95 -1.09 22.43
C PHE A 744 8.62 0.28 21.82
N GLY A 745 7.41 0.44 21.31
CA GLY A 745 6.89 1.70 20.75
C GLY A 745 5.64 2.15 21.47
N PHE A 746 5.53 3.47 21.68
CA PHE A 746 4.34 4.13 22.20
C PHE A 746 4.10 5.41 21.41
N ALA A 747 2.88 5.60 20.92
CA ALA A 747 2.53 6.82 20.22
C ALA A 747 1.07 7.22 20.50
N VAL A 748 0.83 8.54 20.59
CA VAL A 748 -0.50 9.12 20.84
C VAL A 748 -0.82 10.12 19.75
N GLN A 749 -2.03 10.04 19.20
CA GLN A 749 -2.57 10.97 18.23
C GLN A 749 -3.90 11.53 18.76
N LEU A 750 -4.05 12.86 18.76
CA LEU A 750 -5.26 13.56 19.17
C LEU A 750 -6.02 14.00 17.91
N ALA A 751 -7.34 13.78 17.88
CA ALA A 751 -8.21 14.30 16.83
C ALA A 751 -8.46 15.81 17.00
N GLY A 752 -8.92 16.48 15.93
CA GLY A 752 -9.36 17.87 15.99
C GLY A 752 -8.30 18.94 15.70
N PHE A 753 -7.04 18.55 15.42
CA PHE A 753 -5.95 19.47 15.09
C PHE A 753 -5.32 19.12 13.71
N GLY A 754 -6.16 19.13 12.65
CA GLY A 754 -5.70 18.92 11.27
C GLY A 754 -5.34 17.46 10.90
N ALA A 755 -5.31 16.55 11.86
CA ALA A 755 -5.15 15.12 11.61
C ALA A 755 -6.52 14.44 11.67
N LYS A 756 -6.94 13.80 10.58
CA LYS A 756 -8.07 12.87 10.64
C LYS A 756 -7.60 11.60 11.32
N THR A 757 -8.26 11.21 12.39
CA THR A 757 -8.14 9.86 12.90
C THR A 757 -8.76 8.92 11.86
N THR A 758 -8.04 7.87 11.49
CA THR A 758 -8.51 6.80 10.59
C THR A 758 -9.57 5.92 11.24
N THR A 759 -9.97 6.23 12.45
CA THR A 759 -10.96 5.50 13.23
C THR A 759 -12.35 5.75 12.71
N GLY A 760 -13.03 4.66 12.46
CA GLY A 760 -14.40 4.67 11.98
C GLY A 760 -15.34 5.49 12.88
N ASN A 761 -16.51 5.80 12.36
CA ASN A 761 -17.61 6.57 12.94
C ASN A 761 -18.12 6.03 14.31
N THR A 762 -17.27 5.85 15.29
CA THR A 762 -17.70 5.57 16.66
C THR A 762 -18.01 6.89 17.34
N THR A 763 -19.20 7.42 17.13
CA THR A 763 -19.77 8.45 17.98
C THR A 763 -20.09 7.85 19.34
N ARG A 764 -19.50 8.38 20.39
CA ARG A 764 -19.86 8.01 21.77
C ARG A 764 -21.35 8.23 21.97
N VAL A 765 -22.10 7.16 22.10
CA VAL A 765 -23.53 7.24 22.42
C VAL A 765 -23.65 7.49 23.91
N CYS A 766 -24.00 8.71 24.29
CA CYS A 766 -24.34 9.05 25.68
C CYS A 766 -25.58 8.22 26.07
N ARG A 767 -25.40 7.20 26.89
CA ARG A 767 -26.54 6.50 27.52
C ARG A 767 -27.07 7.43 28.60
N GLY A 768 -28.30 7.94 28.40
CA GLY A 768 -29.06 8.73 29.36
C GLY A 768 -29.47 7.91 30.56
#